data_3b350f27c465e6b601e0d94944f1fb40
#
_entry.id   3b350f27c465e6b601e0d94944f1fb40
#
_cell.length_a   1.000
_cell.length_b   1.000
_cell.length_c   1.000
_cell.angle_alpha   90.00
_cell.angle_beta   90.00
_cell.angle_gamma   90.00
#
_symmetry.space_group_name_H-M   'P 1'
#
loop_
_entity.id
_entity.type
_entity.pdbx_description
1 polymer ?
#
loop_
_entity_poly.entity_id
_entity_poly.type
_entity_poly.pdbx_seq_one_letter_code
_entity_poly.pdbx_strand_id
1 'polypeptide(L)'
;MNCAATGGASMGASERSTNDPSELQPCSLPASASPRKSRLRQRLMLIGFALPILAAVGIVVLHEAHTSRLQARELARYAATLDYEVRQGPSEAILFPADGPFDRRLGYQLLPSFMQRLYDRDYAITRQAHFSPALMRYAEHRLFPPYAEKAQAGLDIADCRGVPIYDFRYPQRRYANFASLPPLAVQSLLFIENRDLLDHERPYLNPAVDWGRFTQAALSQVGKMLGFSAHSSGGSTLATQIEKYRHSAKGRTGSIGDKLRQMLSASVRSYREGPANFAARQDIVLTYLNSVPLSAAPGYGEVTGLADGLWVWYGADYRQVGEALDGKAGLAAQGLALRQVLALMIAHRRPSFYLAPRGRDELDRMTDSHLRVLTQAGVIEAPLRDAALAQKLAFRDPRSQPTVQPLPTNKGVTLARTRLAGMLGVPLYDLDRLDLRANTTLQHELQESVTAYLQKLADPDYAAQLGLIGERLLTPTSTRSVRYSFTLFERTPSGNQVRVQTDNTDQPFDINEGSKLELGSTAKLRVLASYLETVAQIHRDYGGMSVAELRKVEVEPLDFILRWGIDYLVASRDRDLSAMLQAAMERRYSASPYESFFTGGGLHTFNNFRKEDNGRRPMLLEALRESINLPFVRLLRDLIRHDIYQNAGSKVQLLADDKDPRRADYLDRFVDKESQVYLRRFWVKYRDKDANQRLETFLDGLRPWPVRLAAIHRYLQPQADLASFSAFLRERLPRGSLTDKRAAELYERYGPGKFNLNDQGYVARVHPLELWLLGYLQKQPQATFGEAVAASGAERKEVYGWLFKSRHKNARDKRIRILLEVEAFLDLHQQWKKLGYPFDHLVPSYATALGSSGDRPAALAELMGIIVNDGVRMPTLRLEHLDFALGTPYETRFAPEATLGQRVMTSEVATTLRNALSQVV
;
A
#
# COMPACT_ATOMS: atom_id res chain seq x y z
N MET A 1 -6.77 24.87 12.53
CA MET A 1 -7.51 26.13 12.56
C MET A 1 -8.45 26.01 13.74
N ASN A 2 -8.06 26.50 14.89
CA ASN A 2 -8.49 27.78 15.49
C ASN A 2 -9.99 27.83 15.73
N CYS A 3 -10.54 28.11 16.86
CA CYS A 3 -10.20 28.89 18.06
C CYS A 3 -11.12 28.43 19.17
N ALA A 4 -10.68 28.29 20.38
CA ALA A 4 -10.54 29.33 21.42
C ALA A 4 -11.89 29.93 21.80
N ALA A 5 -12.18 29.77 22.99
CA ALA A 5 -12.01 30.50 24.26
C ALA A 5 -13.35 31.12 24.64
N THR A 6 -13.72 31.20 25.81
CA THR A 6 -13.40 32.01 26.99
C THR A 6 -14.49 31.76 27.99
N GLY A 7 -14.33 31.63 29.18
CA GLY A 7 -13.90 32.57 30.22
C GLY A 7 -15.02 32.71 31.25
N GLY A 8 -14.88 32.71 32.47
CA GLY A 8 -14.24 33.43 33.51
C GLY A 8 -15.05 33.21 34.77
N ALA A 9 -14.40 32.91 35.87
CA ALA A 9 -14.11 33.83 36.94
C ALA A 9 -15.33 34.35 37.71
N SER A 10 -15.41 34.17 39.00
CA SER A 10 -14.72 34.85 40.09
C SER A 10 -15.31 34.41 41.43
N MET A 11 -14.48 34.11 42.36
CA MET A 11 -14.11 34.96 43.51
C MET A 11 -15.12 35.08 44.66
N GLY A 12 -14.57 34.85 45.82
CA GLY A 12 -14.84 35.49 47.12
C GLY A 12 -14.89 34.47 48.24
N ALA A 13 -13.91 34.12 48.97
CA ALA A 13 -13.07 34.83 49.97
C ALA A 13 -13.83 35.13 51.24
N SER A 14 -13.22 34.62 52.34
CA SER A 14 -13.04 35.29 53.62
C SER A 14 -14.29 35.36 54.48
N GLU A 15 -14.31 35.15 55.79
CA GLU A 15 -13.33 35.37 56.83
C GLU A 15 -13.76 34.71 58.12
N ARG A 16 -12.81 34.34 58.91
CA ARG A 16 -12.65 34.28 60.37
C ARG A 16 -13.64 35.06 61.27
N SER A 17 -13.97 34.48 62.45
CA SER A 17 -13.71 35.09 63.73
C SER A 17 -14.34 34.25 64.86
N THR A 18 -13.53 33.58 65.70
CA THR A 18 -13.25 33.83 67.07
C THR A 18 -14.42 34.19 68.01
N ASN A 19 -14.67 33.37 69.00
CA ASN A 19 -14.44 33.65 70.44
C ASN A 19 -15.26 32.73 71.36
N ASP A 20 -14.60 32.17 72.24
CA ASP A 20 -14.90 31.60 73.55
C ASP A 20 -15.34 32.68 74.56
N PRO A 21 -15.72 32.47 75.81
CA PRO A 21 -16.08 31.28 76.62
C PRO A 21 -17.23 31.53 77.62
N SER A 22 -17.36 30.60 78.51
CA SER A 22 -17.90 30.66 79.92
C SER A 22 -19.21 29.98 80.20
N GLU A 23 -19.10 28.99 81.05
CA GLU A 23 -19.56 28.76 82.41
C GLU A 23 -21.02 28.27 82.59
N LEU A 24 -21.20 27.15 83.16
CA LEU A 24 -21.44 26.75 84.56
C LEU A 24 -21.98 25.30 84.68
N GLN A 25 -21.37 24.61 85.59
CA GLN A 25 -21.81 23.35 86.16
C GLN A 25 -23.02 23.49 87.16
N PRO A 26 -23.46 22.48 87.81
CA PRO A 26 -23.79 21.00 87.56
C PRO A 26 -25.14 20.56 88.08
N CYS A 27 -25.56 19.38 87.74
CA CYS A 27 -26.39 18.63 88.71
C CYS A 27 -26.40 17.09 88.34
N SER A 28 -25.90 16.40 89.35
CA SER A 28 -25.96 15.03 89.90
C SER A 28 -26.88 13.97 89.24
N LEU A 29 -26.31 12.81 89.00
CA LEU A 29 -26.53 11.37 89.09
C LEU A 29 -27.94 10.88 89.43
N PRO A 30 -28.37 9.65 88.90
CA PRO A 30 -27.74 8.43 89.46
C PRO A 30 -27.45 7.32 88.41
N ALA A 31 -26.51 6.48 88.80
CA ALA A 31 -26.04 5.30 88.13
C ALA A 31 -27.14 4.22 87.93
N SER A 32 -27.22 3.64 86.71
CA SER A 32 -27.82 2.35 86.59
C SER A 32 -26.86 1.43 85.86
N ALA A 33 -26.67 0.29 86.41
CA ALA A 33 -25.73 -0.74 86.06
C ALA A 33 -25.93 -1.24 84.56
N SER A 34 -24.85 -1.29 83.83
CA SER A 34 -24.81 -1.99 82.56
C SER A 34 -24.81 -3.49 82.63
N PRO A 35 -25.62 -4.17 81.81
CA PRO A 35 -25.52 -5.65 81.71
C PRO A 35 -24.45 -5.95 80.62
N ARG A 36 -23.21 -5.97 81.03
CA ARG A 36 -22.08 -6.42 80.13
C ARG A 36 -22.22 -7.92 79.73
N LYS A 37 -23.12 -8.67 80.33
CA LYS A 37 -23.34 -10.09 80.07
C LYS A 37 -24.29 -10.42 78.88
N SER A 38 -25.10 -9.47 78.40
CA SER A 38 -26.02 -9.72 77.29
C SER A 38 -25.34 -9.61 75.91
N ARG A 39 -24.36 -8.71 75.78
CA ARG A 39 -23.59 -8.52 74.43
C ARG A 39 -22.65 -9.71 74.16
N LEU A 40 -22.16 -10.39 75.20
CA LEU A 40 -21.30 -11.57 74.98
C LEU A 40 -22.14 -12.75 74.53
N ARG A 41 -23.35 -12.94 75.14
CA ARG A 41 -24.29 -13.99 74.72
C ARG A 41 -24.84 -13.77 73.33
N GLN A 42 -25.13 -12.53 72.94
CA GLN A 42 -25.52 -12.20 71.55
C GLN A 42 -24.39 -12.42 70.55
N ARG A 43 -23.13 -12.05 70.88
CA ARG A 43 -21.97 -12.35 70.06
C ARG A 43 -21.68 -13.86 69.98
N LEU A 44 -21.84 -14.63 71.04
CA LEU A 44 -21.70 -16.05 71.02
C LEU A 44 -22.82 -16.75 70.26
N MET A 45 -24.08 -16.27 70.32
CA MET A 45 -25.16 -16.75 69.44
C MET A 45 -24.94 -16.39 67.98
N LEU A 46 -24.49 -15.15 67.65
CA LEU A 46 -24.12 -14.76 66.29
C LEU A 46 -22.95 -15.59 65.76
N ILE A 47 -21.96 -15.90 66.56
CA ILE A 47 -20.83 -16.78 66.18
C ILE A 47 -21.33 -18.23 66.05
N GLY A 48 -22.23 -18.68 66.94
CA GLY A 48 -22.85 -20.00 66.88
C GLY A 48 -23.71 -20.23 65.65
N PHE A 49 -24.36 -19.17 65.08
CA PHE A 49 -25.10 -19.26 63.85
C PHE A 49 -24.20 -19.00 62.58
N ALA A 50 -23.19 -18.15 62.71
CA ALA A 50 -22.27 -17.84 61.63
C ALA A 50 -21.32 -18.98 61.27
N LEU A 51 -20.86 -19.75 62.27
CA LEU A 51 -19.93 -20.86 62.11
C LEU A 51 -20.49 -22.00 61.24
N PRO A 52 -21.71 -22.53 61.47
CA PRO A 52 -22.28 -23.57 60.62
C PRO A 52 -22.64 -23.06 59.24
N ILE A 53 -23.03 -21.78 59.10
CA ILE A 53 -23.25 -21.15 57.76
C ILE A 53 -21.93 -21.04 57.02
N LEU A 54 -20.88 -20.59 57.64
CA LEU A 54 -19.52 -20.52 57.07
C LEU A 54 -18.99 -21.94 56.74
N ALA A 55 -19.26 -22.94 57.60
CA ALA A 55 -18.91 -24.32 57.32
C ALA A 55 -19.69 -24.86 56.10
N ALA A 56 -21.02 -24.62 56.07
CA ALA A 56 -21.85 -25.02 54.93
C ALA A 56 -21.41 -24.34 53.60
N VAL A 57 -21.13 -23.04 53.65
CA VAL A 57 -20.57 -22.28 52.50
C VAL A 57 -19.21 -22.85 52.12
N GLY A 58 -18.35 -23.16 53.10
CA GLY A 58 -17.06 -23.82 52.87
C GLY A 58 -17.18 -25.18 52.17
N ILE A 59 -18.12 -26.00 52.59
CA ILE A 59 -18.40 -27.32 51.97
C ILE A 59 -18.90 -27.13 50.53
N VAL A 60 -19.81 -26.19 50.28
CA VAL A 60 -20.34 -25.89 48.95
C VAL A 60 -19.22 -25.36 48.06
N VAL A 61 -18.37 -24.49 48.55
CA VAL A 61 -17.21 -23.95 47.80
C VAL A 61 -16.21 -25.05 47.46
N LEU A 62 -15.90 -25.94 48.41
CA LEU A 62 -15.00 -27.07 48.18
C LEU A 62 -15.61 -28.09 47.20
N HIS A 63 -16.89 -28.37 47.32
CA HIS A 63 -17.61 -29.24 46.40
C HIS A 63 -17.62 -28.63 44.97
N GLU A 64 -17.90 -27.35 44.86
CA GLU A 64 -17.92 -26.63 43.58
C GLU A 64 -16.51 -26.51 42.99
N ALA A 65 -15.49 -26.23 43.78
CA ALA A 65 -14.11 -26.22 43.37
C ALA A 65 -13.64 -27.58 42.77
N HIS A 66 -14.21 -28.68 43.31
CA HIS A 66 -13.91 -30.02 42.81
C HIS A 66 -14.75 -30.42 41.60
N THR A 67 -16.06 -30.11 41.58
CA THR A 67 -16.99 -30.57 40.55
C THR A 67 -17.28 -29.55 39.46
N SER A 68 -17.17 -28.23 39.71
CA SER A 68 -17.51 -27.11 38.86
C SER A 68 -18.97 -27.11 38.34
N ARG A 69 -19.88 -27.83 39.02
CA ARG A 69 -21.24 -28.12 38.50
C ARG A 69 -22.14 -26.91 38.43
N LEU A 70 -22.10 -26.02 39.41
CA LEU A 70 -22.88 -24.79 39.43
C LEU A 70 -22.32 -23.80 38.40
N GLN A 71 -20.99 -23.63 38.35
CA GLN A 71 -20.31 -22.82 37.37
C GLN A 71 -20.67 -23.23 35.93
N ALA A 72 -20.59 -24.54 35.65
CA ALA A 72 -20.88 -25.11 34.34
C ALA A 72 -22.31 -24.76 33.88
N ARG A 73 -23.30 -24.90 34.82
CA ARG A 73 -24.69 -24.58 34.51
C ARG A 73 -24.92 -23.10 34.23
N GLU A 74 -24.38 -22.23 35.05
CA GLU A 74 -24.61 -20.78 34.91
C GLU A 74 -23.80 -20.19 33.75
N LEU A 75 -22.55 -20.62 33.55
CA LEU A 75 -21.71 -20.19 32.41
C LEU A 75 -22.28 -20.71 31.09
N ALA A 76 -22.82 -21.94 31.03
CA ALA A 76 -23.45 -22.46 29.83
C ALA A 76 -24.71 -21.66 29.46
N ARG A 77 -25.56 -21.31 30.45
CA ARG A 77 -26.71 -20.43 30.21
C ARG A 77 -26.31 -19.07 29.72
N TYR A 78 -25.29 -18.48 30.32
CA TYR A 78 -24.79 -17.19 29.90
C TYR A 78 -24.18 -17.24 28.50
N ALA A 79 -23.34 -18.24 28.22
CA ALA A 79 -22.72 -18.42 26.91
C ALA A 79 -23.75 -18.58 25.80
N ALA A 80 -24.89 -19.24 26.06
CA ALA A 80 -25.98 -19.36 25.08
C ALA A 80 -26.67 -18.03 24.72
N THR A 81 -26.47 -16.97 25.50
CA THR A 81 -26.97 -15.63 25.18
C THR A 81 -25.99 -14.80 24.34
N LEU A 82 -24.74 -15.27 24.22
CA LEU A 82 -23.66 -14.61 23.52
C LEU A 82 -23.63 -15.08 22.06
N ASP A 83 -24.57 -14.60 21.28
CA ASP A 83 -24.79 -15.00 19.90
C ASP A 83 -24.65 -13.82 18.93
N TYR A 84 -24.52 -14.12 17.65
CA TYR A 84 -24.51 -13.15 16.56
C TYR A 84 -25.20 -13.72 15.34
N GLU A 85 -25.73 -12.83 14.50
CA GLU A 85 -26.32 -13.22 13.23
C GLU A 85 -25.74 -12.33 12.10
N VAL A 86 -25.71 -12.84 10.89
CA VAL A 86 -25.22 -12.07 9.73
C VAL A 86 -26.42 -11.51 8.98
N ARG A 87 -26.49 -10.20 8.86
CA ARG A 87 -27.56 -9.46 8.19
C ARG A 87 -27.09 -8.69 6.98
N GLN A 88 -28.03 -8.26 6.13
CA GLN A 88 -27.75 -7.35 5.02
C GLN A 88 -27.41 -5.94 5.53
N GLY A 89 -26.46 -5.29 4.86
CA GLY A 89 -26.01 -3.94 5.18
C GLY A 89 -25.01 -3.86 6.34
N PRO A 90 -24.59 -2.65 6.70
CA PRO A 90 -23.66 -2.40 7.81
C PRO A 90 -24.31 -2.59 9.16
N SER A 91 -23.53 -2.94 10.17
CA SER A 91 -23.95 -3.16 11.56
C SER A 91 -23.47 -2.05 12.47
N GLU A 92 -24.38 -1.53 13.30
CA GLU A 92 -24.03 -0.69 14.45
C GLU A 92 -23.72 -1.52 15.70
N ALA A 93 -24.17 -2.77 15.73
CA ALA A 93 -23.99 -3.72 16.84
C ALA A 93 -22.87 -4.71 16.53
N ILE A 94 -21.66 -4.22 16.39
CA ILE A 94 -20.45 -5.00 16.22
C ILE A 94 -19.28 -4.29 16.91
N LEU A 95 -18.42 -5.04 17.57
CA LEU A 95 -17.22 -4.52 18.19
C LEU A 95 -16.01 -5.40 17.81
N PHE A 96 -15.03 -4.78 17.14
CA PHE A 96 -13.82 -5.47 16.70
C PHE A 96 -12.78 -5.56 17.80
N PRO A 97 -11.91 -6.60 17.80
CA PRO A 97 -10.84 -6.74 18.78
C PRO A 97 -9.88 -5.56 18.74
N ALA A 98 -9.54 -5.01 19.91
CA ALA A 98 -8.56 -3.91 19.99
C ALA A 98 -7.11 -4.42 20.01
N ASP A 99 -6.90 -5.65 20.51
CA ASP A 99 -5.59 -6.26 20.75
C ASP A 99 -5.59 -7.73 20.33
N GLY A 100 -4.42 -8.34 20.33
CA GLY A 100 -4.24 -9.77 20.14
C GLY A 100 -3.45 -10.13 18.88
N PRO A 101 -2.36 -10.93 19.01
CA PRO A 101 -1.58 -11.37 17.84
C PRO A 101 -2.39 -12.20 16.84
N PHE A 102 -3.29 -13.04 17.32
CA PHE A 102 -4.19 -13.85 16.49
C PHE A 102 -5.17 -12.96 15.72
N ASP A 103 -5.85 -12.04 16.41
CA ASP A 103 -6.85 -11.14 15.84
C ASP A 103 -6.22 -10.19 14.82
N ARG A 104 -4.99 -9.76 15.06
CA ARG A 104 -4.21 -8.93 14.13
C ARG A 104 -3.82 -9.71 12.88
N ARG A 105 -3.29 -10.94 13.05
CA ARG A 105 -2.86 -11.78 11.93
C ARG A 105 -4.02 -12.11 10.99
N LEU A 106 -5.19 -12.42 11.53
CA LEU A 106 -6.39 -12.71 10.75
C LEU A 106 -7.07 -11.46 10.18
N GLY A 107 -6.64 -10.27 10.60
CA GLY A 107 -7.17 -9.00 10.14
C GLY A 107 -8.37 -8.48 10.94
N TYR A 108 -8.87 -9.20 11.95
CA TYR A 108 -10.06 -8.81 12.71
C TYR A 108 -9.86 -7.46 13.41
N GLN A 109 -8.69 -7.26 14.02
CA GLN A 109 -8.29 -5.98 14.62
C GLN A 109 -8.16 -4.86 13.59
N LEU A 110 -7.84 -5.17 12.34
CA LEU A 110 -7.59 -4.20 11.27
C LEU A 110 -8.86 -3.85 10.49
N LEU A 111 -9.96 -4.61 10.67
CA LEU A 111 -11.20 -4.40 9.93
C LEU A 111 -11.72 -2.96 9.95
N PRO A 112 -11.73 -2.21 11.07
CA PRO A 112 -12.14 -0.80 11.04
C PRO A 112 -11.32 0.06 10.08
N SER A 113 -10.02 -0.18 10.01
CA SER A 113 -9.11 0.50 9.09
C SER A 113 -9.32 0.06 7.63
N PHE A 114 -9.64 -1.23 7.40
CA PHE A 114 -9.97 -1.74 6.07
C PHE A 114 -11.31 -1.18 5.59
N MET A 115 -12.31 -1.10 6.45
CA MET A 115 -13.60 -0.49 6.16
C MET A 115 -13.43 0.94 5.63
N GLN A 116 -12.70 1.79 6.36
CA GLN A 116 -12.45 3.17 5.94
C GLN A 116 -11.76 3.22 4.56
N ARG A 117 -10.72 2.43 4.35
CA ARG A 117 -9.97 2.39 3.08
C ARG A 117 -10.80 1.87 1.91
N LEU A 118 -11.74 0.97 2.16
CA LEU A 118 -12.64 0.43 1.15
C LEU A 118 -13.76 1.44 0.82
N TYR A 119 -14.33 2.13 1.81
CA TYR A 119 -15.26 3.23 1.59
C TYR A 119 -14.64 4.35 0.74
N ASP A 120 -13.38 4.73 1.02
CA ASP A 120 -12.65 5.72 0.22
C ASP A 120 -12.44 5.30 -1.26
N ARG A 121 -12.84 4.07 -1.63
CA ARG A 121 -12.71 3.47 -2.97
C ARG A 121 -14.03 2.96 -3.53
N ASP A 122 -15.12 3.53 -3.06
CA ASP A 122 -16.47 3.23 -3.53
C ASP A 122 -16.88 1.75 -3.32
N TYR A 123 -16.44 1.14 -2.20
CA TYR A 123 -16.95 -0.15 -1.72
C TYR A 123 -17.90 0.06 -0.56
N ALA A 124 -19.00 -0.67 -0.55
CA ALA A 124 -19.98 -0.68 0.53
C ALA A 124 -20.06 -2.02 1.22
N ILE A 125 -20.46 -2.02 2.50
CA ILE A 125 -20.80 -3.24 3.23
C ILE A 125 -22.15 -3.73 2.76
N THR A 126 -22.18 -4.92 2.17
CA THR A 126 -23.42 -5.57 1.73
C THR A 126 -23.96 -6.54 2.76
N ARG A 127 -23.14 -7.06 3.66
CA ARG A 127 -23.51 -8.00 4.71
C ARG A 127 -22.51 -7.92 5.87
N GLN A 128 -23.03 -7.93 7.11
CA GLN A 128 -22.19 -7.87 8.28
C GLN A 128 -22.82 -8.59 9.48
N ALA A 129 -21.97 -9.10 10.38
CA ALA A 129 -22.40 -9.69 11.63
C ALA A 129 -22.97 -8.63 12.60
N HIS A 130 -24.04 -9.02 13.30
CA HIS A 130 -24.70 -8.23 14.34
C HIS A 130 -24.66 -8.99 15.65
N PHE A 131 -24.08 -8.41 16.66
CA PHE A 131 -23.99 -8.98 18.00
C PHE A 131 -25.33 -8.94 18.70
N SER A 132 -25.65 -9.99 19.46
CA SER A 132 -26.74 -9.91 20.45
C SER A 132 -26.42 -8.84 21.50
N PRO A 133 -27.41 -8.25 22.17
CA PRO A 133 -27.18 -7.26 23.23
C PRO A 133 -26.30 -7.81 24.37
N ALA A 134 -26.32 -9.12 24.61
CA ALA A 134 -25.47 -9.76 25.60
C ALA A 134 -24.01 -9.83 25.12
N LEU A 135 -23.79 -10.22 23.87
CA LEU A 135 -22.45 -10.29 23.29
C LEU A 135 -21.83 -8.89 23.17
N MET A 136 -22.63 -7.88 22.82
CA MET A 136 -22.17 -6.49 22.77
C MET A 136 -21.63 -6.03 24.13
N ARG A 137 -22.42 -6.19 25.21
CA ARG A 137 -21.97 -5.88 26.58
C ARG A 137 -20.72 -6.69 27.00
N TYR A 138 -20.67 -7.97 26.60
CA TYR A 138 -19.52 -8.83 26.85
C TYR A 138 -18.24 -8.28 26.25
N ALA A 139 -18.30 -7.87 24.98
CA ALA A 139 -17.17 -7.29 24.24
C ALA A 139 -16.79 -5.88 24.76
N GLU A 140 -17.75 -5.05 25.18
CA GLU A 140 -17.52 -3.75 25.83
C GLU A 140 -16.69 -3.86 27.11
N HIS A 141 -16.88 -4.96 27.87
CA HIS A 141 -16.03 -5.28 29.00
C HIS A 141 -14.65 -5.85 28.62
N ARG A 142 -14.31 -5.81 27.30
CA ARG A 142 -13.05 -6.33 26.75
C ARG A 142 -12.83 -7.82 27.00
N LEU A 143 -13.91 -8.58 27.16
CA LEU A 143 -13.89 -10.02 27.19
C LEU A 143 -13.82 -10.57 25.76
N PHE A 144 -13.20 -11.72 25.58
CA PHE A 144 -12.97 -12.27 24.24
C PHE A 144 -14.19 -13.09 23.81
N PRO A 145 -14.88 -12.71 22.71
CA PRO A 145 -16.10 -13.38 22.25
C PRO A 145 -15.94 -14.91 22.13
N PRO A 146 -16.89 -15.70 22.63
CA PRO A 146 -16.83 -17.15 22.55
C PRO A 146 -17.42 -17.65 21.23
N TYR A 147 -16.59 -18.00 20.25
CA TYR A 147 -17.00 -18.61 18.98
C TYR A 147 -16.03 -19.72 18.57
N ALA A 148 -16.34 -20.48 17.53
CA ALA A 148 -15.44 -21.48 16.97
C ALA A 148 -14.32 -20.79 16.18
N GLU A 149 -13.17 -20.60 16.81
CA GLU A 149 -12.03 -19.95 16.21
C GLU A 149 -11.34 -20.84 15.17
N LYS A 150 -10.95 -20.22 14.06
CA LYS A 150 -10.28 -20.93 12.98
C LYS A 150 -8.86 -21.33 13.38
N ALA A 151 -8.55 -22.61 13.34
CA ALA A 151 -7.20 -23.11 13.54
C ALA A 151 -6.28 -22.77 12.35
N GLN A 152 -6.86 -22.51 11.18
CA GLN A 152 -6.16 -22.17 9.94
C GLN A 152 -7.01 -21.21 9.15
N ALA A 153 -6.39 -20.12 8.65
CA ALA A 153 -7.01 -19.15 7.77
C ALA A 153 -5.97 -18.64 6.76
N GLY A 154 -6.38 -17.86 5.81
CA GLY A 154 -5.49 -17.27 4.80
C GLY A 154 -6.28 -16.65 3.67
N LEU A 155 -5.55 -16.16 2.65
CA LEU A 155 -6.12 -15.56 1.47
C LEU A 155 -6.63 -16.62 0.49
N ASP A 156 -7.91 -16.55 0.18
CA ASP A 156 -8.56 -17.30 -0.87
C ASP A 156 -8.98 -16.33 -2.00
N ILE A 157 -8.53 -16.58 -3.23
CA ILE A 157 -8.96 -15.79 -4.39
C ILE A 157 -9.69 -16.74 -5.34
N ALA A 158 -10.91 -16.39 -5.70
CA ALA A 158 -11.73 -17.11 -6.64
C ALA A 158 -11.95 -16.29 -7.94
N ASP A 159 -12.26 -16.97 -9.02
CA ASP A 159 -12.69 -16.37 -10.26
C ASP A 159 -14.18 -15.96 -10.21
N CYS A 160 -14.71 -15.43 -11.32
CA CYS A 160 -16.10 -14.98 -11.43
C CYS A 160 -17.15 -16.10 -11.30
N ARG A 161 -16.74 -17.37 -11.34
CA ARG A 161 -17.61 -18.53 -11.13
C ARG A 161 -17.42 -19.18 -9.76
N GLY A 162 -16.57 -18.58 -8.91
CA GLY A 162 -16.24 -19.10 -7.60
C GLY A 162 -15.17 -20.21 -7.61
N VAL A 163 -14.50 -20.45 -8.76
CA VAL A 163 -13.40 -21.43 -8.86
C VAL A 163 -12.18 -20.85 -8.15
N PRO A 164 -11.59 -21.57 -7.17
CA PRO A 164 -10.39 -21.09 -6.49
C PRO A 164 -9.22 -21.02 -7.47
N ILE A 165 -8.58 -19.84 -7.56
CA ILE A 165 -7.39 -19.58 -8.39
C ILE A 165 -6.14 -19.30 -7.55
N TYR A 166 -6.32 -19.05 -6.26
CA TYR A 166 -5.27 -18.95 -5.27
C TYR A 166 -5.84 -19.32 -3.91
N ASP A 167 -5.13 -20.18 -3.20
CA ASP A 167 -5.50 -20.63 -1.86
C ASP A 167 -4.25 -20.72 -0.99
N PHE A 168 -4.05 -19.74 -0.14
CA PHE A 168 -2.99 -19.73 0.85
C PHE A 168 -3.57 -20.04 2.21
N ARG A 169 -2.98 -20.98 2.92
CA ARG A 169 -3.41 -21.37 4.26
C ARG A 169 -2.28 -21.26 5.26
N TYR A 170 -2.57 -20.66 6.42
CA TYR A 170 -1.60 -20.51 7.50
C TYR A 170 -2.25 -20.84 8.87
N PRO A 171 -1.62 -21.66 9.74
CA PRO A 171 -0.40 -22.44 9.50
C PRO A 171 -0.59 -23.44 8.37
N GLN A 172 0.49 -23.87 7.70
CA GLN A 172 0.37 -24.76 6.54
C GLN A 172 0.01 -26.19 6.94
N ARG A 173 0.46 -26.62 8.12
CA ARG A 173 0.26 -27.97 8.66
C ARG A 173 -0.46 -27.88 9.98
N ARG A 174 -1.49 -28.69 10.14
CA ARG A 174 -2.27 -28.78 11.38
C ARG A 174 -2.84 -30.16 11.58
N TYR A 175 -3.16 -30.51 12.81
CA TYR A 175 -3.98 -31.68 13.14
C TYR A 175 -5.45 -31.35 12.87
N ALA A 176 -6.15 -32.26 12.19
CA ALA A 176 -7.53 -32.00 11.75
C ALA A 176 -8.55 -32.04 12.91
N ASN A 177 -8.37 -32.97 13.82
CA ASN A 177 -9.23 -33.21 14.97
C ASN A 177 -8.43 -33.85 16.12
N PHE A 178 -9.05 -33.96 17.28
CA PHE A 178 -8.40 -34.55 18.47
C PHE A 178 -7.91 -35.98 18.25
N ALA A 179 -8.66 -36.80 17.51
CA ALA A 179 -8.29 -38.19 17.23
C ALA A 179 -7.05 -38.31 16.32
N SER A 180 -6.70 -37.26 15.59
CA SER A 180 -5.47 -37.24 14.78
C SER A 180 -4.20 -36.86 15.57
N LEU A 181 -4.35 -36.53 16.86
CA LEU A 181 -3.22 -36.22 17.73
C LEU A 181 -2.57 -37.51 18.24
N PRO A 182 -1.24 -37.65 18.21
CA PRO A 182 -0.57 -38.77 18.79
C PRO A 182 -0.86 -38.85 20.31
N PRO A 183 -1.38 -39.97 20.83
CA PRO A 183 -1.74 -40.10 22.26
C PRO A 183 -0.59 -39.80 23.23
N LEU A 184 0.64 -40.21 22.89
CA LEU A 184 1.83 -39.96 23.69
C LEU A 184 2.18 -38.43 23.74
N ALA A 185 1.94 -37.69 22.65
CA ALA A 185 2.12 -36.25 22.66
C ALA A 185 1.10 -35.56 23.55
N VAL A 186 -0.18 -35.99 23.51
CA VAL A 186 -1.25 -35.50 24.38
C VAL A 186 -0.92 -35.79 25.86
N GLN A 187 -0.58 -37.03 26.22
CA GLN A 187 -0.22 -37.40 27.57
C GLN A 187 0.97 -36.60 28.11
N SER A 188 2.01 -36.41 27.27
CA SER A 188 3.18 -35.63 27.65
C SER A 188 2.83 -34.13 27.88
N LEU A 189 2.00 -33.55 27.03
CA LEU A 189 1.53 -32.17 27.18
C LEU A 189 0.71 -32.01 28.46
N LEU A 190 -0.26 -32.91 28.71
CA LEU A 190 -1.13 -32.86 29.88
C LEU A 190 -0.34 -33.04 31.17
N PHE A 191 0.65 -33.91 31.16
CA PHE A 191 1.53 -34.11 32.30
C PHE A 191 2.32 -32.85 32.67
N ILE A 192 2.79 -32.10 31.65
CA ILE A 192 3.59 -30.90 31.86
C ILE A 192 2.72 -29.71 32.29
N GLU A 193 1.55 -29.54 31.66
CA GLU A 193 0.81 -28.27 31.73
C GLU A 193 -0.50 -28.41 32.53
N ASN A 194 -1.29 -29.50 32.38
CA ASN A 194 -2.62 -29.61 32.99
C ASN A 194 -3.10 -31.06 33.08
N ARG A 195 -2.67 -31.80 34.10
CA ARG A 195 -2.89 -33.27 34.26
C ARG A 195 -4.33 -33.70 34.24
N ASP A 196 -5.21 -32.94 34.89
CA ASP A 196 -6.60 -33.29 35.10
C ASP A 196 -7.54 -32.82 33.97
N LEU A 197 -7.02 -32.18 32.92
CA LEU A 197 -7.83 -31.55 31.86
C LEU A 197 -8.77 -32.56 31.19
N LEU A 198 -8.34 -33.79 30.94
CA LEU A 198 -9.12 -34.80 30.24
C LEU A 198 -9.64 -35.91 31.24
N ASP A 199 -9.82 -35.56 32.49
CA ASP A 199 -10.43 -36.47 33.48
C ASP A 199 -11.91 -36.73 33.14
N HIS A 200 -12.24 -37.98 32.86
CA HIS A 200 -13.60 -38.44 32.51
C HIS A 200 -14.56 -38.43 33.71
N GLU A 201 -14.04 -38.60 34.94
CA GLU A 201 -14.85 -38.61 36.15
C GLU A 201 -15.40 -37.23 36.50
N ARG A 202 -14.84 -36.16 35.91
CA ARG A 202 -15.27 -34.77 36.12
C ARG A 202 -15.86 -34.14 34.87
N PRO A 203 -17.12 -34.48 34.50
CA PRO A 203 -17.70 -34.03 33.20
C PRO A 203 -17.97 -32.54 33.13
N TYR A 204 -18.00 -31.84 34.27
CA TYR A 204 -18.31 -30.40 34.37
C TYR A 204 -17.09 -29.56 34.74
N LEU A 205 -15.87 -30.12 34.74
CA LEU A 205 -14.66 -29.46 35.19
C LEU A 205 -14.42 -28.15 34.42
N ASN A 206 -14.20 -27.03 35.12
CA ASN A 206 -13.79 -25.77 34.48
C ASN A 206 -12.32 -25.84 34.10
N PRO A 207 -11.97 -25.87 32.78
CA PRO A 207 -10.59 -25.99 32.32
C PRO A 207 -9.79 -24.69 32.44
N ALA A 208 -10.46 -23.58 32.72
CA ALA A 208 -9.80 -22.27 32.85
C ALA A 208 -9.29 -22.01 34.27
N VAL A 209 -9.81 -22.72 35.27
CA VAL A 209 -9.49 -22.51 36.69
C VAL A 209 -9.02 -23.79 37.33
N ASP A 210 -7.76 -23.87 37.68
CA ASP A 210 -7.21 -24.89 38.55
C ASP A 210 -7.29 -24.38 40.02
N TRP A 211 -8.32 -24.78 40.74
CA TRP A 211 -8.58 -24.28 42.08
C TRP A 211 -7.45 -24.62 43.07
N GLY A 212 -6.77 -25.75 42.90
CA GLY A 212 -5.62 -26.12 43.73
C GLY A 212 -4.42 -25.19 43.53
N ARG A 213 -4.05 -24.91 42.27
CA ARG A 213 -2.98 -23.97 41.95
C ARG A 213 -3.39 -22.52 42.21
N PHE A 214 -4.67 -22.18 42.05
CA PHE A 214 -5.19 -20.85 42.33
C PHE A 214 -5.10 -20.48 43.80
N THR A 215 -5.51 -21.40 44.69
CA THR A 215 -5.42 -21.20 46.15
C THR A 215 -3.96 -21.11 46.61
N GLN A 216 -3.07 -21.96 46.08
CA GLN A 216 -1.63 -21.86 46.33
C GLN A 216 -1.04 -20.52 45.86
N ALA A 217 -1.41 -20.05 44.69
CA ALA A 217 -0.96 -18.75 44.12
C ALA A 217 -1.50 -17.58 44.97
N ALA A 218 -2.74 -17.62 45.40
CA ALA A 218 -3.35 -16.62 46.27
C ALA A 218 -2.67 -16.57 47.65
N LEU A 219 -2.43 -17.72 48.26
CA LEU A 219 -1.70 -17.83 49.55
C LEU A 219 -0.25 -17.36 49.40
N SER A 220 0.42 -17.64 48.30
CA SER A 220 1.79 -17.17 48.03
C SER A 220 1.84 -15.65 47.85
N GLN A 221 0.81 -15.04 47.25
CA GLN A 221 0.70 -13.62 47.10
C GLN A 221 0.48 -12.89 48.45
N VAL A 222 -0.38 -13.46 49.30
CA VAL A 222 -0.59 -13.00 50.67
C VAL A 222 0.70 -13.18 51.48
N GLY A 223 1.39 -14.32 51.35
CA GLY A 223 2.69 -14.55 51.99
C GLY A 223 3.75 -13.56 51.58
N LYS A 224 3.80 -13.16 50.29
CA LYS A 224 4.69 -12.07 49.79
C LYS A 224 4.35 -10.69 50.40
N MET A 225 3.05 -10.40 50.56
CA MET A 225 2.61 -9.18 51.25
C MET A 225 3.00 -9.18 52.72
N LEU A 226 3.14 -10.36 53.32
CA LEU A 226 3.57 -10.56 54.71
C LEU A 226 5.10 -10.78 54.87
N GLY A 227 5.89 -10.64 53.74
CA GLY A 227 7.35 -10.71 53.77
C GLY A 227 7.96 -12.10 53.64
N PHE A 228 7.18 -13.14 53.36
CA PHE A 228 7.68 -14.51 53.12
C PHE A 228 8.08 -14.73 51.66
N SER A 229 9.25 -15.29 51.43
CA SER A 229 9.71 -15.70 50.09
C SER A 229 9.02 -16.99 49.67
N ALA A 230 7.92 -16.91 48.93
CA ALA A 230 7.23 -18.07 48.38
C ALA A 230 7.48 -18.22 46.88
N HIS A 231 7.88 -19.41 46.45
CA HIS A 231 7.94 -19.76 45.03
C HIS A 231 6.51 -19.83 44.48
N SER A 232 6.18 -18.93 43.54
CA SER A 232 4.87 -18.98 42.90
C SER A 232 4.87 -20.01 41.77
N SER A 233 4.19 -21.13 41.99
CA SER A 233 3.78 -22.03 40.91
C SER A 233 2.78 -21.28 40.04
N GLY A 234 3.01 -21.22 38.70
CA GLY A 234 2.15 -20.49 37.78
C GLY A 234 0.76 -21.12 37.70
N GLY A 235 -0.27 -20.37 38.12
CA GLY A 235 -1.69 -20.83 38.07
C GLY A 235 -2.35 -20.66 36.69
N SER A 236 -1.62 -20.86 35.58
CA SER A 236 -2.17 -20.78 34.21
C SER A 236 -2.47 -22.16 33.67
N THR A 237 -3.67 -22.37 33.14
CA THR A 237 -4.12 -23.59 32.47
C THR A 237 -3.91 -23.47 30.95
N LEU A 238 -4.01 -24.57 30.18
CA LEU A 238 -3.95 -24.51 28.70
C LEU A 238 -4.99 -23.55 28.11
N ALA A 239 -6.23 -23.60 28.62
CA ALA A 239 -7.31 -22.71 28.21
C ALA A 239 -6.93 -21.23 28.36
N THR A 240 -6.41 -20.83 29.53
CA THR A 240 -5.99 -19.45 29.78
C THR A 240 -4.72 -19.07 29.04
N GLN A 241 -3.87 -20.02 28.67
CA GLN A 241 -2.69 -19.75 27.81
C GLN A 241 -3.12 -19.45 26.39
N ILE A 242 -4.14 -20.13 25.83
CA ILE A 242 -4.71 -19.86 24.51
C ILE A 242 -5.23 -18.40 24.46
N GLU A 243 -6.08 -18.01 25.41
CA GLU A 243 -6.59 -16.65 25.50
C GLU A 243 -5.47 -15.60 25.63
N LYS A 244 -4.42 -15.93 26.34
CA LYS A 244 -3.27 -15.05 26.50
C LYS A 244 -2.55 -14.78 25.16
N TYR A 245 -2.08 -15.83 24.48
CA TYR A 245 -1.27 -15.62 23.28
C TYR A 245 -2.08 -15.27 22.03
N ARG A 246 -3.39 -15.53 22.01
CA ARG A 246 -4.29 -15.14 20.91
C ARG A 246 -4.78 -13.71 21.05
N HIS A 247 -5.40 -13.38 22.19
CA HIS A 247 -6.25 -12.20 22.34
C HIS A 247 -5.69 -11.11 23.24
N SER A 248 -4.71 -11.41 24.08
CA SER A 248 -4.14 -10.38 24.96
C SER A 248 -3.10 -9.53 24.26
N ALA A 249 -2.93 -8.29 24.71
CA ALA A 249 -1.97 -7.35 24.15
C ALA A 249 -0.55 -7.95 24.07
N LYS A 250 0.02 -7.97 22.87
CA LYS A 250 1.33 -8.57 22.57
C LYS A 250 1.48 -10.03 23.00
N GLY A 251 0.37 -10.77 23.18
CA GLY A 251 0.36 -12.15 23.61
C GLY A 251 0.82 -12.37 25.06
N ARG A 252 0.70 -11.35 25.92
CA ARG A 252 1.21 -11.38 27.31
C ARG A 252 0.14 -10.95 28.31
N THR A 253 0.30 -11.37 29.54
CA THR A 253 -0.50 -10.91 30.69
C THR A 253 0.22 -9.71 31.32
N GLY A 254 -0.35 -8.52 31.21
CA GLY A 254 0.25 -7.29 31.74
C GLY A 254 -0.24 -6.90 33.14
N SER A 255 -1.44 -7.39 33.52
CA SER A 255 -2.09 -7.00 34.78
C SER A 255 -2.92 -8.16 35.38
N ILE A 256 -3.34 -7.99 36.64
CA ILE A 256 -4.30 -8.90 37.28
C ILE A 256 -5.65 -8.90 36.52
N GLY A 257 -6.09 -7.72 36.06
CA GLY A 257 -7.29 -7.59 35.23
C GLY A 257 -7.21 -8.39 33.93
N ASP A 258 -6.04 -8.44 33.27
CA ASP A 258 -5.82 -9.26 32.07
C ASP A 258 -5.96 -10.74 32.41
N LYS A 259 -5.41 -11.16 33.56
CA LYS A 259 -5.52 -12.55 34.03
C LYS A 259 -6.97 -12.94 34.30
N LEU A 260 -7.74 -12.08 34.95
CA LEU A 260 -9.17 -12.33 35.18
C LEU A 260 -9.96 -12.38 33.85
N ARG A 261 -9.68 -11.48 32.91
CA ARG A 261 -10.28 -11.52 31.56
C ARG A 261 -9.98 -12.84 30.84
N GLN A 262 -8.74 -13.30 30.85
CA GLN A 262 -8.32 -14.58 30.26
C GLN A 262 -9.07 -15.73 30.90
N MET A 263 -9.17 -15.76 32.25
CA MET A 263 -9.86 -16.81 32.97
C MET A 263 -11.36 -16.82 32.69
N LEU A 264 -12.02 -15.67 32.74
CA LEU A 264 -13.46 -15.57 32.49
C LEU A 264 -13.79 -15.90 31.01
N SER A 265 -13.06 -15.36 30.04
CA SER A 265 -13.28 -15.67 28.62
C SER A 265 -13.06 -17.16 28.32
N ALA A 266 -11.98 -17.77 28.86
CA ALA A 266 -11.73 -19.20 28.72
C ALA A 266 -12.81 -20.06 29.38
N SER A 267 -13.33 -19.64 30.54
CA SER A 267 -14.44 -20.33 31.22
C SER A 267 -15.71 -20.28 30.37
N VAL A 268 -16.14 -19.10 29.93
CA VAL A 268 -17.34 -18.94 29.11
C VAL A 268 -17.24 -19.73 27.81
N ARG A 269 -16.10 -19.64 27.11
CA ARG A 269 -15.84 -20.39 25.88
C ARG A 269 -15.96 -21.91 26.07
N SER A 270 -15.47 -22.43 27.19
CA SER A 270 -15.48 -23.88 27.49
C SER A 270 -16.87 -24.45 27.71
N TYR A 271 -17.87 -23.61 28.01
CA TYR A 271 -19.26 -24.04 28.22
C TYR A 271 -20.22 -23.56 27.13
N ARG A 272 -19.68 -23.08 25.99
CA ARG A 272 -20.51 -22.61 24.88
C ARG A 272 -21.48 -23.63 24.34
N GLU A 273 -21.11 -24.91 24.32
CA GLU A 273 -21.93 -26.02 23.81
C GLU A 273 -22.71 -26.74 24.90
N GLY A 274 -22.68 -26.25 26.15
CA GLY A 274 -23.41 -26.81 27.25
C GLY A 274 -22.56 -27.04 28.50
N PRO A 275 -23.19 -27.51 29.59
CA PRO A 275 -22.51 -27.68 30.87
C PRO A 275 -21.53 -28.85 30.87
N ALA A 276 -21.80 -29.94 30.14
CA ALA A 276 -20.91 -31.06 29.97
C ALA A 276 -19.88 -30.74 28.87
N ASN A 277 -18.62 -30.50 29.24
CA ASN A 277 -17.65 -29.87 28.35
C ASN A 277 -16.45 -30.75 27.98
N PHE A 278 -16.58 -32.08 28.00
CA PHE A 278 -15.46 -32.96 27.68
C PHE A 278 -14.94 -32.75 26.25
N ALA A 279 -15.83 -32.56 25.27
CA ALA A 279 -15.45 -32.25 23.89
C ALA A 279 -14.72 -30.90 23.78
N ALA A 280 -15.19 -29.89 24.50
CA ALA A 280 -14.50 -28.57 24.55
C ALA A 280 -13.09 -28.68 25.17
N ARG A 281 -12.90 -29.57 26.14
CA ARG A 281 -11.58 -29.84 26.74
C ARG A 281 -10.64 -30.56 25.77
N GLN A 282 -11.16 -31.49 24.95
CA GLN A 282 -10.39 -32.06 23.83
C GLN A 282 -10.02 -31.00 22.79
N ASP A 283 -10.95 -30.07 22.47
CA ASP A 283 -10.68 -28.99 21.56
C ASP A 283 -9.64 -28.00 22.10
N ILE A 284 -9.56 -27.75 23.39
CA ILE A 284 -8.50 -26.95 24.01
C ILE A 284 -7.12 -27.58 23.73
N VAL A 285 -6.96 -28.91 23.86
CA VAL A 285 -5.70 -29.60 23.56
C VAL A 285 -5.35 -29.47 22.08
N LEU A 286 -6.31 -29.72 21.19
CA LEU A 286 -6.15 -29.61 19.74
C LEU A 286 -5.77 -28.17 19.35
N THR A 287 -6.52 -27.22 19.87
CA THR A 287 -6.28 -25.78 19.60
C THR A 287 -4.92 -25.35 20.10
N TYR A 288 -4.49 -25.78 21.28
CA TYR A 288 -3.17 -25.48 21.81
C TYR A 288 -2.07 -26.02 20.88
N LEU A 289 -2.13 -27.30 20.52
CA LEU A 289 -1.12 -27.93 19.65
C LEU A 289 -1.09 -27.36 18.23
N ASN A 290 -2.22 -26.87 17.73
CA ASN A 290 -2.29 -26.21 16.40
C ASN A 290 -1.92 -24.73 16.40
N SER A 291 -1.86 -24.05 17.56
CA SER A 291 -1.71 -22.60 17.60
C SER A 291 -0.63 -22.06 18.53
N VAL A 292 0.08 -22.94 19.24
CA VAL A 292 1.18 -22.53 20.10
C VAL A 292 2.27 -21.77 19.30
N PRO A 293 2.69 -20.55 19.75
CA PRO A 293 3.71 -19.79 19.03
C PRO A 293 5.10 -20.38 19.26
N LEU A 294 5.81 -20.66 18.17
CA LEU A 294 7.13 -21.31 18.14
C LEU A 294 8.19 -20.44 17.45
N SER A 295 8.19 -19.12 17.74
CA SER A 295 9.12 -18.13 17.19
C SER A 295 8.90 -17.87 15.70
N ALA A 296 9.90 -17.27 15.04
CA ALA A 296 9.93 -17.10 13.60
C ALA A 296 11.21 -17.71 13.03
N ALA A 297 11.13 -18.28 11.84
CA ALA A 297 12.26 -18.86 11.15
C ALA A 297 12.59 -18.08 9.85
N PRO A 298 13.87 -17.89 9.54
CA PRO A 298 14.28 -17.23 8.30
C PRO A 298 13.68 -17.93 7.07
N GLY A 299 13.16 -17.14 6.11
CA GLY A 299 12.54 -17.65 4.88
C GLY A 299 11.13 -18.23 5.04
N TYR A 300 10.69 -18.54 6.27
CA TYR A 300 9.33 -19.04 6.55
C TYR A 300 8.42 -17.97 7.19
N GLY A 301 8.97 -17.17 8.09
CA GLY A 301 8.23 -16.22 8.92
C GLY A 301 7.82 -16.83 10.27
N GLU A 302 6.69 -16.39 10.82
CA GLU A 302 6.17 -16.92 12.08
C GLU A 302 5.92 -18.43 11.99
N VAL A 303 6.19 -19.16 13.09
CA VAL A 303 5.94 -20.59 13.20
C VAL A 303 4.89 -20.79 14.27
N THR A 304 3.78 -21.42 13.90
CA THR A 304 2.63 -21.60 14.78
C THR A 304 2.17 -23.05 14.75
N GLY A 305 2.02 -23.64 15.93
CA GLY A 305 1.56 -25.01 16.09
C GLY A 305 2.67 -26.05 15.97
N LEU A 306 2.39 -27.22 16.58
CA LEU A 306 3.36 -28.34 16.65
C LEU A 306 3.69 -28.90 15.25
N ALA A 307 2.69 -29.04 14.37
CA ALA A 307 2.87 -29.63 13.05
C ALA A 307 3.79 -28.79 12.15
N ASP A 308 3.60 -27.46 12.08
CA ASP A 308 4.52 -26.55 11.40
C ASP A 308 5.85 -26.45 12.13
N GLY A 309 5.86 -26.48 13.47
CA GLY A 309 7.07 -26.49 14.27
C GLY A 309 7.99 -27.66 13.96
N LEU A 310 7.47 -28.87 13.85
CA LEU A 310 8.22 -30.08 13.47
C LEU A 310 8.85 -29.93 12.08
N TRP A 311 8.07 -29.44 11.12
CA TRP A 311 8.56 -29.23 9.76
C TRP A 311 9.63 -28.14 9.66
N VAL A 312 9.36 -27.00 10.26
CA VAL A 312 10.23 -25.83 10.13
C VAL A 312 11.54 -26.00 10.88
N TRP A 313 11.47 -26.48 12.13
CA TRP A 313 12.67 -26.55 12.98
C TRP A 313 13.48 -27.81 12.78
N TYR A 314 12.82 -28.94 12.43
CA TYR A 314 13.51 -30.23 12.31
C TYR A 314 13.44 -30.86 10.91
N GLY A 315 12.60 -30.34 10.01
CA GLY A 315 12.33 -30.95 8.72
C GLY A 315 11.51 -32.25 8.81
N ALA A 316 10.85 -32.47 9.94
CA ALA A 316 10.10 -33.68 10.20
C ALA A 316 8.64 -33.55 9.78
N ASP A 317 8.14 -34.51 9.00
CA ASP A 317 6.71 -34.58 8.67
C ASP A 317 5.91 -35.01 9.89
N TYR A 318 4.91 -34.21 10.29
CA TYR A 318 4.15 -34.42 11.50
C TYR A 318 3.33 -35.72 11.48
N ARG A 319 2.96 -36.26 10.32
CA ARG A 319 2.26 -37.55 10.18
C ARG A 319 3.21 -38.69 10.45
N GLN A 320 4.40 -38.64 9.88
CA GLN A 320 5.45 -39.63 10.14
C GLN A 320 5.89 -39.61 11.63
N VAL A 321 5.99 -38.41 12.21
CA VAL A 321 6.25 -38.28 13.65
C VAL A 321 5.13 -38.93 14.48
N GLY A 322 3.87 -38.77 14.08
CA GLY A 322 2.72 -39.41 14.70
C GLY A 322 2.81 -40.94 14.64
N GLU A 323 3.09 -41.49 13.45
CA GLU A 323 3.28 -42.94 13.25
C GLU A 323 4.45 -43.51 14.09
N ALA A 324 5.52 -42.72 14.19
CA ALA A 324 6.67 -43.11 15.02
C ALA A 324 6.31 -43.11 16.51
N LEU A 325 5.55 -42.13 17.01
CA LEU A 325 5.06 -42.07 18.38
C LEU A 325 4.12 -43.22 18.72
N ASP A 326 3.36 -43.71 17.75
CA ASP A 326 2.53 -44.91 17.86
C ASP A 326 3.33 -46.24 17.87
N GLY A 327 4.67 -46.16 17.82
CA GLY A 327 5.54 -47.34 17.83
C GLY A 327 5.68 -48.05 16.47
N LYS A 328 5.10 -47.54 15.38
CA LYS A 328 5.10 -48.18 14.05
C LYS A 328 6.45 -48.17 13.34
N ALA A 329 7.38 -47.30 13.76
CA ALA A 329 8.67 -47.09 13.11
C ALA A 329 9.89 -47.57 13.92
N GLY A 330 9.67 -48.33 14.97
CA GLY A 330 10.72 -48.87 15.88
C GLY A 330 11.16 -47.86 16.97
N LEU A 331 11.80 -48.39 18.01
CA LEU A 331 12.06 -47.69 19.27
C LEU A 331 12.96 -46.45 19.11
N ALA A 332 13.98 -46.51 18.23
CA ALA A 332 14.88 -45.37 17.99
C ALA A 332 14.13 -44.18 17.30
N ALA A 333 13.30 -44.48 16.30
CA ALA A 333 12.49 -43.46 15.63
C ALA A 333 11.43 -42.89 16.57
N GLN A 334 10.79 -43.73 17.42
CA GLN A 334 9.86 -43.30 18.45
C GLN A 334 10.55 -42.35 19.46
N GLY A 335 11.77 -42.72 19.89
CA GLY A 335 12.58 -41.90 20.80
C GLY A 335 12.93 -40.52 20.21
N LEU A 336 13.32 -40.46 18.91
CA LEU A 336 13.58 -39.19 18.21
C LEU A 336 12.30 -38.35 18.10
N ALA A 337 11.20 -38.96 17.69
CA ALA A 337 9.91 -38.29 17.56
C ALA A 337 9.45 -37.66 18.88
N LEU A 338 9.54 -38.45 19.97
CA LEU A 338 9.19 -37.98 21.31
C LEU A 338 10.09 -36.79 21.73
N ARG A 339 11.42 -36.89 21.48
CA ARG A 339 12.37 -35.84 21.82
C ARG A 339 12.06 -34.54 21.07
N GLN A 340 11.77 -34.60 19.76
CA GLN A 340 11.39 -33.45 18.96
C GLN A 340 10.10 -32.78 19.44
N VAL A 341 9.06 -33.56 19.66
CA VAL A 341 7.76 -33.06 20.16
C VAL A 341 7.92 -32.42 21.53
N LEU A 342 8.59 -33.09 22.44
CA LEU A 342 8.81 -32.62 23.82
C LEU A 342 9.64 -31.31 23.83
N ALA A 343 10.68 -31.23 22.99
CA ALA A 343 11.49 -30.03 22.87
C ALA A 343 10.67 -28.82 22.40
N LEU A 344 9.78 -28.99 21.42
CA LEU A 344 8.89 -27.88 20.97
C LEU A 344 7.89 -27.48 22.06
N MET A 345 7.34 -28.43 22.83
CA MET A 345 6.47 -28.13 23.96
C MET A 345 7.21 -27.33 25.05
N ILE A 346 8.47 -27.65 25.32
CA ILE A 346 9.30 -26.93 26.28
C ILE A 346 9.69 -25.56 25.73
N ALA A 347 10.02 -25.49 24.45
CA ALA A 347 10.45 -24.25 23.79
C ALA A 347 9.38 -23.14 23.84
N HIS A 348 8.09 -23.47 23.89
CA HIS A 348 7.00 -22.50 24.00
C HIS A 348 7.18 -21.51 25.17
N ARG A 349 7.86 -21.87 26.24
CA ARG A 349 8.09 -20.98 27.39
C ARG A 349 8.94 -19.76 27.04
N ARG A 350 9.91 -19.89 26.12
CA ARG A 350 10.79 -18.83 25.61
C ARG A 350 11.23 -19.13 24.17
N PRO A 351 10.31 -19.15 23.19
CA PRO A 351 10.57 -19.72 21.87
C PRO A 351 11.70 -19.00 21.13
N SER A 352 11.78 -17.65 21.21
CA SER A 352 12.84 -16.87 20.58
C SER A 352 14.23 -17.08 21.19
N PHE A 353 14.31 -17.71 22.36
CA PHE A 353 15.58 -18.07 22.97
C PHE A 353 15.94 -19.53 22.66
N TYR A 354 15.05 -20.48 22.99
CA TYR A 354 15.31 -21.92 22.90
C TYR A 354 15.49 -22.43 21.46
N LEU A 355 14.78 -21.83 20.49
CA LEU A 355 14.87 -22.22 19.08
C LEU A 355 16.01 -21.49 18.34
N ALA A 356 16.54 -20.41 18.92
CA ALA A 356 17.73 -19.74 18.41
C ALA A 356 19.01 -20.54 18.77
N PRO A 357 20.08 -20.45 17.97
CA PRO A 357 21.33 -21.21 18.22
C PRO A 357 21.85 -21.13 19.64
N ARG A 358 21.77 -19.94 20.27
CA ARG A 358 22.27 -19.68 21.65
C ARG A 358 21.50 -20.40 22.77
N GLY A 359 20.30 -20.88 22.52
CA GLY A 359 19.45 -21.53 23.53
C GLY A 359 19.27 -23.03 23.33
N ARG A 360 19.78 -23.62 22.24
CA ARG A 360 19.55 -25.02 21.87
C ARG A 360 20.13 -26.02 22.84
N ASP A 361 21.33 -25.76 23.39
CA ASP A 361 21.95 -26.62 24.37
C ASP A 361 21.17 -26.64 25.70
N GLU A 362 20.56 -25.53 26.09
CA GLU A 362 19.69 -25.48 27.26
C GLU A 362 18.37 -26.21 27.00
N LEU A 363 17.80 -26.04 25.79
CA LEU A 363 16.60 -26.79 25.38
C LEU A 363 16.84 -28.30 25.44
N ASP A 364 17.99 -28.76 24.95
CA ASP A 364 18.34 -30.16 24.92
C ASP A 364 18.47 -30.72 26.34
N ARG A 365 19.17 -30.04 27.26
CA ARG A 365 19.26 -30.40 28.67
C ARG A 365 17.90 -30.40 29.36
N MET A 366 17.02 -29.45 29.09
CA MET A 366 15.69 -29.42 29.64
C MET A 366 14.84 -30.57 29.11
N THR A 367 14.97 -30.91 27.85
CA THR A 367 14.29 -32.08 27.25
C THR A 367 14.73 -33.37 27.92
N ASP A 368 16.01 -33.58 28.16
CA ASP A 368 16.55 -34.71 28.92
C ASP A 368 15.96 -34.81 30.33
N SER A 369 15.86 -33.68 31.03
CA SER A 369 15.25 -33.63 32.36
C SER A 369 13.79 -34.03 32.33
N HIS A 370 13.00 -33.55 31.36
CA HIS A 370 11.59 -33.86 31.23
C HIS A 370 11.36 -35.33 30.84
N LEU A 371 12.22 -35.94 29.98
CA LEU A 371 12.18 -37.38 29.68
C LEU A 371 12.31 -38.22 30.93
N ARG A 372 13.25 -37.85 31.83
CA ARG A 372 13.41 -38.57 33.10
C ARG A 372 12.21 -38.40 34.02
N VAL A 373 11.66 -37.21 34.10
CA VAL A 373 10.46 -36.94 34.95
C VAL A 373 9.21 -37.66 34.41
N LEU A 374 9.02 -37.71 33.09
CA LEU A 374 7.94 -38.45 32.44
C LEU A 374 8.04 -39.96 32.74
N THR A 375 9.25 -40.52 32.80
CA THR A 375 9.47 -41.93 33.15
C THR A 375 9.18 -42.18 34.63
N GLN A 376 9.66 -41.29 35.51
CA GLN A 376 9.35 -41.40 36.96
C GLN A 376 7.85 -41.36 37.25
N ALA A 377 7.10 -40.66 36.45
CA ALA A 377 5.66 -40.53 36.54
C ALA A 377 4.87 -41.66 35.82
N GLY A 378 5.56 -42.57 35.18
CA GLY A 378 4.93 -43.69 34.44
C GLY A 378 4.24 -43.27 33.12
N VAL A 379 4.52 -42.09 32.61
CA VAL A 379 3.97 -41.61 31.31
C VAL A 379 4.67 -42.29 30.14
N ILE A 380 5.97 -42.53 30.26
CA ILE A 380 6.77 -43.29 29.28
C ILE A 380 7.54 -44.40 29.98
N GLU A 381 7.82 -45.45 29.26
CA GLU A 381 8.64 -46.56 29.74
C GLU A 381 10.14 -46.25 29.67
N ALA A 382 10.95 -46.97 30.49
CA ALA A 382 12.40 -46.79 30.54
C ALA A 382 13.12 -47.01 29.19
N PRO A 383 12.75 -48.06 28.40
CA PRO A 383 13.38 -48.25 27.07
C PRO A 383 13.18 -47.08 26.12
N LEU A 384 11.96 -46.49 26.11
CA LEU A 384 11.67 -45.35 25.26
C LEU A 384 12.42 -44.09 25.73
N ARG A 385 12.52 -43.88 27.05
CA ARG A 385 13.39 -42.81 27.61
C ARG A 385 14.80 -42.93 27.12
N ASP A 386 15.39 -44.15 27.23
CA ASP A 386 16.78 -44.36 26.88
C ASP A 386 17.02 -44.22 25.40
N ALA A 387 16.08 -44.65 24.56
CA ALA A 387 16.09 -44.43 23.14
C ALA A 387 16.02 -42.92 22.80
N ALA A 388 15.17 -42.15 23.51
CA ALA A 388 15.05 -40.69 23.30
C ALA A 388 16.30 -39.93 23.79
N LEU A 389 16.89 -40.35 24.94
CA LEU A 389 18.13 -39.74 25.43
C LEU A 389 19.34 -40.01 24.54
N ALA A 390 19.35 -41.11 23.79
CA ALA A 390 20.40 -41.44 22.82
C ALA A 390 20.34 -40.59 21.56
N GLN A 391 19.22 -39.93 21.28
CA GLN A 391 19.05 -39.04 20.10
C GLN A 391 19.55 -37.63 20.40
N LYS A 392 19.90 -36.88 19.32
CA LYS A 392 20.18 -35.43 19.39
C LYS A 392 19.19 -34.68 18.55
N LEU A 393 18.84 -33.46 18.97
CA LEU A 393 18.00 -32.57 18.19
C LEU A 393 18.81 -31.99 17.01
N ALA A 394 18.48 -32.44 15.81
CA ALA A 394 19.06 -31.90 14.58
C ALA A 394 18.15 -30.78 14.06
N PHE A 395 18.57 -29.54 14.21
CA PHE A 395 17.84 -28.39 13.67
C PHE A 395 18.10 -28.27 12.18
N ARG A 396 17.03 -27.99 11.44
CA ARG A 396 17.10 -27.73 10.01
C ARG A 396 17.96 -26.50 9.73
N ASP A 397 18.77 -26.53 8.66
CA ASP A 397 19.46 -25.32 8.18
C ASP A 397 18.44 -24.33 7.62
N PRO A 398 18.39 -23.10 8.12
CA PRO A 398 17.49 -22.07 7.58
C PRO A 398 17.65 -21.81 6.09
N ARG A 399 18.83 -22.06 5.52
CA ARG A 399 19.11 -21.89 4.10
C ARG A 399 18.48 -22.96 3.21
N SER A 400 18.20 -24.13 3.78
CA SER A 400 17.58 -25.27 3.09
C SER A 400 16.04 -25.30 3.22
N GLN A 401 15.44 -24.30 3.85
CA GLN A 401 13.99 -24.26 3.99
C GLN A 401 13.34 -23.99 2.64
N PRO A 402 12.35 -24.79 2.22
CA PRO A 402 11.56 -24.46 1.06
C PRO A 402 10.81 -23.15 1.33
N THR A 403 10.82 -22.27 0.37
CA THR A 403 9.99 -21.08 0.41
C THR A 403 8.52 -21.46 0.63
N VAL A 404 7.84 -20.67 1.42
CA VAL A 404 6.40 -20.82 1.64
C VAL A 404 5.69 -20.57 0.32
N GLN A 405 5.32 -21.60 -0.37
CA GLN A 405 4.70 -21.66 -1.70
C GLN A 405 5.48 -20.97 -2.85
N PRO A 406 5.55 -21.57 -4.04
CA PRO A 406 6.03 -20.88 -5.22
C PRO A 406 5.14 -19.67 -5.52
N LEU A 407 5.77 -18.57 -5.98
CA LEU A 407 5.01 -17.40 -6.42
C LEU A 407 4.00 -17.83 -7.48
N PRO A 408 2.76 -17.36 -7.41
CA PRO A 408 1.76 -17.70 -8.42
C PRO A 408 2.27 -17.27 -9.79
N THR A 409 2.31 -18.17 -10.74
CA THR A 409 2.65 -17.88 -12.15
C THR A 409 1.49 -17.21 -12.88
N ASN A 410 0.30 -17.27 -12.32
CA ASN A 410 -0.89 -16.64 -12.90
C ASN A 410 -0.86 -15.13 -12.72
N LYS A 411 -0.78 -14.37 -13.82
CA LYS A 411 -0.71 -12.91 -13.85
C LYS A 411 -1.91 -12.26 -13.16
N GLY A 412 -3.11 -12.77 -13.40
CA GLY A 412 -4.34 -12.26 -12.80
C GLY A 412 -4.33 -12.35 -11.29
N VAL A 413 -3.84 -13.48 -10.74
CA VAL A 413 -3.68 -13.67 -9.28
C VAL A 413 -2.66 -12.70 -8.70
N THR A 414 -1.51 -12.54 -9.35
CA THR A 414 -0.47 -11.61 -8.89
C THR A 414 -1.00 -10.18 -8.85
N LEU A 415 -1.73 -9.77 -9.86
CA LEU A 415 -2.33 -8.44 -9.93
C LEU A 415 -3.41 -8.26 -8.85
N ALA A 416 -4.30 -9.25 -8.66
CA ALA A 416 -5.34 -9.22 -7.63
C ALA A 416 -4.71 -9.08 -6.22
N ARG A 417 -3.68 -9.87 -5.90
CA ARG A 417 -2.96 -9.79 -4.63
C ARG A 417 -2.30 -8.42 -4.43
N THR A 418 -1.60 -7.90 -5.44
CA THR A 418 -0.94 -6.58 -5.34
C THR A 418 -1.97 -5.48 -5.14
N ARG A 419 -3.09 -5.54 -5.85
CA ARG A 419 -4.19 -4.59 -5.71
C ARG A 419 -4.83 -4.65 -4.34
N LEU A 420 -5.15 -5.86 -3.84
CA LEU A 420 -5.69 -6.07 -2.49
C LEU A 420 -4.74 -5.52 -1.42
N ALA A 421 -3.44 -5.81 -1.52
CA ALA A 421 -2.43 -5.28 -0.62
C ALA A 421 -2.43 -3.74 -0.60
N GLY A 422 -2.50 -3.09 -1.78
CA GLY A 422 -2.58 -1.64 -1.91
C GLY A 422 -3.90 -1.05 -1.39
N MET A 423 -5.03 -1.72 -1.63
CA MET A 423 -6.35 -1.29 -1.15
C MET A 423 -6.43 -1.35 0.38
N LEU A 424 -5.97 -2.45 0.97
CA LEU A 424 -6.00 -2.67 2.42
C LEU A 424 -4.84 -2.00 3.15
N GLY A 425 -3.76 -1.63 2.43
CA GLY A 425 -2.58 -0.99 2.98
C GLY A 425 -1.74 -1.93 3.84
N VAL A 426 -1.64 -3.19 3.45
CA VAL A 426 -0.85 -4.24 4.12
C VAL A 426 0.19 -4.82 3.17
N PRO A 427 1.35 -5.30 3.69
CA PRO A 427 2.30 -6.05 2.88
C PRO A 427 1.70 -7.37 2.37
N LEU A 428 2.23 -7.92 1.27
CA LEU A 428 1.78 -9.22 0.73
C LEU A 428 1.92 -10.36 1.75
N TYR A 429 2.94 -10.32 2.60
CA TYR A 429 3.13 -11.30 3.69
C TYR A 429 1.95 -11.32 4.67
N ASP A 430 1.45 -10.16 5.07
CA ASP A 430 0.31 -10.04 5.97
C ASP A 430 -0.99 -10.35 5.23
N LEU A 431 -1.14 -9.88 3.97
CA LEU A 431 -2.30 -10.14 3.14
C LEU A 431 -2.59 -11.63 3.02
N ASP A 432 -1.57 -12.46 2.73
CA ASP A 432 -1.73 -13.91 2.57
C ASP A 432 -2.23 -14.61 3.85
N ARG A 433 -2.08 -13.98 5.01
CA ARG A 433 -2.46 -14.53 6.32
C ARG A 433 -3.78 -14.02 6.86
N LEU A 434 -4.39 -13.03 6.18
CA LEU A 434 -5.72 -12.54 6.55
C LEU A 434 -6.77 -13.64 6.35
N ASP A 435 -7.78 -13.64 7.18
CA ASP A 435 -9.00 -14.43 6.97
C ASP A 435 -9.87 -13.71 5.94
N LEU A 436 -9.46 -13.81 4.68
CA LEU A 436 -10.01 -13.06 3.55
C LEU A 436 -10.27 -13.98 2.36
N ARG A 437 -11.50 -13.92 1.84
CA ARG A 437 -11.86 -14.45 0.54
C ARG A 437 -12.19 -13.31 -0.42
N ALA A 438 -11.53 -13.28 -1.57
CA ALA A 438 -11.73 -12.28 -2.62
C ALA A 438 -12.27 -12.95 -3.88
N ASN A 439 -13.45 -12.54 -4.34
CA ASN A 439 -13.97 -12.97 -5.62
C ASN A 439 -13.59 -11.94 -6.69
N THR A 440 -12.89 -12.40 -7.73
CA THR A 440 -12.46 -11.56 -8.84
C THR A 440 -13.44 -11.65 -10.00
N THR A 441 -13.37 -10.68 -10.91
CA THR A 441 -14.12 -10.72 -12.17
C THR A 441 -13.44 -11.57 -13.25
N LEU A 442 -12.23 -12.10 -12.98
CA LEU A 442 -11.47 -12.92 -13.94
C LEU A 442 -12.21 -14.22 -14.28
N GLN A 443 -12.09 -14.66 -15.52
CA GLN A 443 -12.53 -15.97 -15.95
C GLN A 443 -11.31 -16.88 -16.11
N HIS A 444 -11.13 -17.80 -15.17
CA HIS A 444 -9.90 -18.60 -15.02
C HIS A 444 -9.53 -19.40 -16.29
N GLU A 445 -10.46 -20.18 -16.82
CA GLU A 445 -10.22 -21.01 -18.02
C GLU A 445 -9.79 -20.18 -19.24
N LEU A 446 -10.47 -19.03 -19.46
CA LEU A 446 -10.14 -18.13 -20.54
C LEU A 446 -8.77 -17.47 -20.32
N GLN A 447 -8.49 -17.04 -19.08
CA GLN A 447 -7.20 -16.49 -18.69
C GLN A 447 -6.05 -17.46 -19.00
N GLU A 448 -6.18 -18.73 -18.62
CA GLU A 448 -5.16 -19.75 -18.88
C GLU A 448 -5.02 -20.07 -20.38
N SER A 449 -6.15 -20.23 -21.09
CA SER A 449 -6.14 -20.50 -22.52
C SER A 449 -5.44 -19.40 -23.31
N VAL A 450 -5.73 -18.13 -22.99
CA VAL A 450 -5.07 -16.98 -23.62
C VAL A 450 -3.59 -16.94 -23.26
N THR A 451 -3.24 -17.16 -21.99
CA THR A 451 -1.83 -17.18 -21.56
C THR A 451 -1.03 -18.24 -22.31
N ALA A 452 -1.56 -19.46 -22.39
CA ALA A 452 -0.93 -20.56 -23.12
C ALA A 452 -0.80 -20.25 -24.64
N TYR A 453 -1.82 -19.61 -25.22
CA TYR A 453 -1.77 -19.18 -26.62
C TYR A 453 -0.66 -18.14 -26.84
N LEU A 454 -0.60 -17.09 -26.00
CA LEU A 454 0.44 -16.06 -26.10
C LEU A 454 1.86 -16.63 -25.93
N GLN A 455 2.03 -17.63 -25.07
CA GLN A 455 3.31 -18.33 -24.89
C GLN A 455 3.71 -19.12 -26.15
N LYS A 456 2.76 -19.78 -26.82
CA LYS A 456 3.02 -20.51 -28.08
C LYS A 456 3.51 -19.59 -29.20
N LEU A 457 3.17 -18.31 -29.21
CA LEU A 457 3.64 -17.35 -30.22
C LEU A 457 5.17 -17.13 -30.20
N ALA A 458 5.85 -17.54 -29.12
CA ALA A 458 7.31 -17.52 -29.06
C ALA A 458 7.97 -18.66 -29.86
N ASP A 459 7.19 -19.69 -30.26
CA ASP A 459 7.64 -20.77 -31.10
C ASP A 459 7.68 -20.31 -32.57
N PRO A 460 8.85 -20.35 -33.25
CA PRO A 460 8.97 -19.92 -34.64
C PRO A 460 8.09 -20.71 -35.61
N ASP A 461 7.94 -22.02 -35.39
CA ASP A 461 7.16 -22.88 -36.31
C ASP A 461 5.67 -22.58 -36.17
N TYR A 462 5.20 -22.35 -34.96
CA TYR A 462 3.83 -21.94 -34.70
C TYR A 462 3.54 -20.54 -35.25
N ALA A 463 4.46 -19.58 -35.05
CA ALA A 463 4.35 -18.25 -35.60
C ALA A 463 4.33 -18.24 -37.14
N ALA A 464 5.09 -19.14 -37.78
CA ALA A 464 5.07 -19.32 -39.24
C ALA A 464 3.71 -19.89 -39.76
N GLN A 465 3.14 -20.87 -39.03
CA GLN A 465 1.80 -21.42 -39.37
C GLN A 465 0.71 -20.36 -39.32
N LEU A 466 0.85 -19.37 -38.40
CA LEU A 466 -0.09 -18.24 -38.27
C LEU A 466 0.20 -17.10 -39.26
N GLY A 467 1.20 -17.23 -40.13
CA GLY A 467 1.58 -16.16 -41.07
C GLY A 467 2.27 -14.96 -40.45
N LEU A 468 2.82 -15.08 -39.23
CA LEU A 468 3.48 -13.98 -38.50
C LEU A 468 4.93 -13.79 -38.92
N ILE A 469 5.53 -14.71 -39.70
CA ILE A 469 6.90 -14.63 -40.21
C ILE A 469 6.88 -14.17 -41.66
N GLY A 470 7.66 -13.13 -41.99
CA GLY A 470 7.73 -12.62 -43.34
C GLY A 470 8.46 -11.29 -43.47
N GLU A 471 8.49 -10.70 -44.67
CA GLU A 471 9.00 -9.37 -44.89
C GLU A 471 8.19 -8.34 -44.08
N ARG A 472 8.87 -7.53 -43.30
CA ARG A 472 8.27 -6.53 -42.38
C ARG A 472 7.42 -7.13 -41.25
N LEU A 473 7.51 -8.42 -41.03
CA LEU A 473 6.92 -9.13 -39.90
C LEU A 473 8.01 -9.69 -38.98
N LEU A 474 7.68 -10.72 -38.20
CA LEU A 474 8.67 -11.39 -37.34
C LEU A 474 9.66 -12.21 -38.19
N THR A 475 10.83 -12.44 -37.62
CA THR A 475 11.80 -13.41 -38.09
C THR A 475 11.83 -14.60 -37.12
N PRO A 476 12.25 -15.81 -37.55
CA PRO A 476 12.36 -16.94 -36.63
C PRO A 476 13.21 -16.66 -35.37
N THR A 477 14.17 -15.75 -35.46
CA THR A 477 15.02 -15.37 -34.33
C THR A 477 14.38 -14.32 -33.42
N SER A 478 13.46 -13.49 -33.94
CA SER A 478 12.82 -12.44 -33.17
C SER A 478 11.56 -12.89 -32.41
N THR A 479 10.95 -14.03 -32.77
CA THR A 479 9.72 -14.52 -32.10
C THR A 479 9.86 -14.63 -30.59
N ARG A 480 11.01 -15.11 -30.08
CA ARG A 480 11.27 -15.28 -28.66
C ARG A 480 11.48 -13.95 -27.91
N SER A 481 11.79 -12.87 -28.60
CA SER A 481 12.03 -11.58 -27.98
C SER A 481 10.79 -10.69 -27.89
N VAL A 482 9.73 -11.04 -28.65
CA VAL A 482 8.46 -10.29 -28.61
C VAL A 482 7.68 -10.62 -27.34
N ARG A 483 7.13 -9.59 -26.72
CA ARG A 483 6.24 -9.70 -25.57
C ARG A 483 4.83 -9.34 -26.01
N TYR A 484 3.92 -10.27 -25.83
CA TYR A 484 2.50 -10.12 -26.11
C TYR A 484 1.75 -9.92 -24.81
N SER A 485 0.82 -8.98 -24.79
CA SER A 485 -0.10 -8.81 -23.68
C SER A 485 -1.53 -8.75 -24.20
N PHE A 486 -2.45 -9.20 -23.35
CA PHE A 486 -3.87 -9.23 -23.69
C PHE A 486 -4.72 -8.85 -22.48
N THR A 487 -5.72 -8.01 -22.71
CA THR A 487 -6.73 -7.70 -21.72
C THR A 487 -8.12 -7.72 -22.37
N LEU A 488 -9.09 -8.30 -21.68
CA LEU A 488 -10.48 -8.39 -22.12
C LEU A 488 -11.40 -7.85 -21.03
N PHE A 489 -12.20 -6.86 -21.39
CA PHE A 489 -13.24 -6.31 -20.55
C PHE A 489 -14.61 -6.69 -21.08
N GLU A 490 -15.46 -7.20 -20.20
CA GLU A 490 -16.88 -7.44 -20.51
C GLU A 490 -17.69 -6.25 -20.01
N ARG A 491 -18.52 -5.70 -20.90
CA ARG A 491 -19.45 -4.63 -20.57
C ARG A 491 -20.66 -5.20 -19.85
N THR A 492 -20.93 -4.72 -18.64
CA THR A 492 -22.10 -5.07 -17.83
C THR A 492 -22.82 -3.82 -17.34
N PRO A 493 -24.07 -3.93 -16.88
CA PRO A 493 -24.79 -2.78 -16.31
C PRO A 493 -24.07 -2.14 -15.09
N SER A 494 -23.30 -2.91 -14.34
CA SER A 494 -22.57 -2.42 -13.15
C SER A 494 -21.17 -1.88 -13.46
N GLY A 495 -20.64 -2.08 -14.67
CA GLY A 495 -19.32 -1.63 -15.06
C GLY A 495 -18.65 -2.54 -16.09
N ASN A 496 -17.42 -2.21 -16.43
CA ASN A 496 -16.57 -3.02 -17.29
C ASN A 496 -15.82 -4.05 -16.45
N GLN A 497 -16.20 -5.32 -16.52
CA GLN A 497 -15.55 -6.40 -15.77
C GLN A 497 -14.34 -6.93 -16.52
N VAL A 498 -13.20 -6.99 -15.86
CA VAL A 498 -11.96 -7.55 -16.42
C VAL A 498 -12.06 -9.07 -16.39
N ARG A 499 -12.19 -9.70 -17.57
CA ARG A 499 -12.30 -11.16 -17.72
C ARG A 499 -10.96 -11.83 -17.94
N VAL A 500 -10.06 -11.17 -18.68
CA VAL A 500 -8.71 -11.64 -18.95
C VAL A 500 -7.72 -10.48 -18.79
N GLN A 501 -6.60 -10.74 -18.14
CA GLN A 501 -5.47 -9.84 -18.08
C GLN A 501 -4.19 -10.64 -17.94
N THR A 502 -3.43 -10.75 -19.01
CA THR A 502 -2.26 -11.63 -19.08
C THR A 502 -1.22 -11.14 -20.07
N ASP A 503 -0.03 -11.71 -20.01
CA ASP A 503 1.06 -11.56 -20.97
C ASP A 503 1.90 -12.84 -21.04
N ASN A 504 2.83 -12.92 -21.99
CA ASN A 504 3.72 -14.07 -22.19
C ASN A 504 5.07 -13.97 -21.46
N THR A 505 5.21 -13.09 -20.46
CA THR A 505 6.43 -13.03 -19.65
C THR A 505 6.33 -13.94 -18.44
N ASP A 506 7.47 -14.50 -17.99
CA ASP A 506 7.56 -15.34 -16.79
C ASP A 506 7.72 -14.48 -15.50
N GLN A 507 7.67 -13.16 -15.63
CA GLN A 507 7.82 -12.24 -14.52
C GLN A 507 6.47 -12.01 -13.83
N PRO A 508 6.44 -11.74 -12.52
CA PRO A 508 5.21 -11.36 -11.82
C PRO A 508 4.65 -9.99 -12.25
N PHE A 509 5.38 -9.26 -13.07
CA PHE A 509 5.00 -7.97 -13.64
C PHE A 509 3.93 -8.13 -14.71
N ASP A 510 2.89 -7.30 -14.67
CA ASP A 510 1.83 -7.23 -15.69
C ASP A 510 2.06 -6.06 -16.65
N ILE A 511 2.19 -6.36 -17.93
CA ILE A 511 2.41 -5.36 -18.99
C ILE A 511 1.18 -4.45 -19.14
N ASN A 512 -0.04 -4.99 -19.00
CA ASN A 512 -1.27 -4.27 -19.28
C ASN A 512 -1.50 -3.06 -18.37
N GLU A 513 -1.13 -3.16 -17.07
CA GLU A 513 -1.31 -2.08 -16.09
C GLU A 513 0.00 -1.56 -15.50
N GLY A 514 1.06 -2.36 -15.48
CA GLY A 514 2.31 -2.02 -14.81
C GLY A 514 3.27 -1.20 -15.65
N SER A 515 3.08 -1.13 -16.98
CA SER A 515 4.03 -0.51 -17.90
C SER A 515 3.63 0.91 -18.34
N LYS A 516 4.63 1.67 -18.79
CA LYS A 516 4.47 2.88 -19.60
C LYS A 516 5.08 2.60 -20.96
N LEU A 517 4.23 2.40 -21.97
CA LEU A 517 4.66 1.99 -23.30
C LEU A 517 4.40 3.10 -24.30
N GLU A 518 5.37 3.33 -25.19
CA GLU A 518 5.17 4.16 -26.38
C GLU A 518 4.41 3.35 -27.41
N LEU A 519 3.07 3.37 -27.35
CA LEU A 519 2.19 2.55 -28.18
C LEU A 519 1.95 3.11 -29.58
N GLY A 520 2.78 4.05 -30.01
CA GLY A 520 2.80 4.58 -31.37
C GLY A 520 1.46 5.15 -31.82
N SER A 521 0.97 4.67 -32.94
CA SER A 521 -0.25 5.17 -33.61
C SER A 521 -1.55 5.01 -32.82
N THR A 522 -1.59 4.22 -31.73
CA THR A 522 -2.78 4.15 -30.89
C THR A 522 -3.11 5.48 -30.20
N ALA A 523 -2.11 6.34 -30.01
CA ALA A 523 -2.30 7.71 -29.50
C ALA A 523 -3.19 8.59 -30.40
N LYS A 524 -3.25 8.28 -31.69
CA LYS A 524 -4.12 9.00 -32.66
C LYS A 524 -5.59 8.95 -32.26
N LEU A 525 -6.02 7.86 -31.63
CA LEU A 525 -7.40 7.73 -31.13
C LEU A 525 -7.72 8.77 -30.04
N ARG A 526 -6.79 9.01 -29.09
CA ARG A 526 -6.99 10.05 -28.06
C ARG A 526 -7.01 11.46 -28.68
N VAL A 527 -6.13 11.73 -29.65
CA VAL A 527 -6.11 13.00 -30.38
C VAL A 527 -7.41 13.21 -31.14
N LEU A 528 -7.91 12.17 -31.82
CA LEU A 528 -9.16 12.22 -32.57
C LEU A 528 -10.36 12.44 -31.65
N ALA A 529 -10.42 11.74 -30.52
CA ALA A 529 -11.47 11.93 -29.52
C ALA A 529 -11.49 13.37 -28.99
N SER A 530 -10.32 13.94 -28.65
CA SER A 530 -10.22 15.35 -28.23
C SER A 530 -10.66 16.32 -29.33
N TYR A 531 -10.29 16.04 -30.58
CA TYR A 531 -10.71 16.88 -31.71
C TYR A 531 -12.22 16.88 -31.90
N LEU A 532 -12.86 15.71 -31.90
CA LEU A 532 -14.31 15.61 -32.09
C LEU A 532 -15.08 16.22 -30.89
N GLU A 533 -14.58 16.08 -29.65
CA GLU A 533 -15.14 16.80 -28.49
C GLU A 533 -14.98 18.32 -28.63
N THR A 534 -13.85 18.82 -29.19
CA THR A 534 -13.68 20.24 -29.48
C THR A 534 -14.69 20.71 -30.53
N VAL A 535 -14.93 19.93 -31.58
CA VAL A 535 -15.96 20.24 -32.59
C VAL A 535 -17.36 20.26 -31.97
N ALA A 536 -17.67 19.28 -31.07
CA ALA A 536 -18.95 19.25 -30.36
C ALA A 536 -19.09 20.48 -29.42
N GLN A 537 -17.99 20.92 -28.79
CA GLN A 537 -18.02 22.17 -28.00
C GLN A 537 -18.33 23.40 -28.87
N ILE A 538 -17.65 23.55 -30.03
CA ILE A 538 -17.92 24.62 -30.97
C ILE A 538 -19.40 24.59 -31.42
N HIS A 539 -19.96 23.42 -31.68
CA HIS A 539 -21.36 23.27 -32.01
C HIS A 539 -22.27 23.74 -30.86
N ARG A 540 -21.96 23.39 -29.64
CA ARG A 540 -22.75 23.86 -28.46
C ARG A 540 -22.73 25.38 -28.33
N ASP A 541 -21.55 25.99 -28.55
CA ASP A 541 -21.35 27.42 -28.33
C ASP A 541 -21.94 28.27 -29.47
N TYR A 542 -21.91 27.78 -30.69
CA TYR A 542 -22.20 28.56 -31.90
C TYR A 542 -23.37 28.02 -32.76
N GLY A 543 -23.76 26.74 -32.60
CA GLY A 543 -24.72 26.06 -33.46
C GLY A 543 -26.11 26.71 -33.47
N GLY A 544 -26.53 27.34 -32.37
CA GLY A 544 -27.78 28.06 -32.25
C GLY A 544 -27.77 29.50 -32.84
N MET A 545 -26.64 30.02 -33.24
CA MET A 545 -26.51 31.39 -33.75
C MET A 545 -27.02 31.49 -35.19
N SER A 546 -27.59 32.66 -35.53
CA SER A 546 -27.96 32.98 -36.91
C SER A 546 -26.70 33.20 -37.78
N VAL A 547 -26.86 33.05 -39.10
CA VAL A 547 -25.76 33.30 -40.07
C VAL A 547 -25.19 34.70 -39.92
N ALA A 548 -26.03 35.72 -39.63
CA ALA A 548 -25.61 37.08 -39.45
C ALA A 548 -24.77 37.30 -38.19
N GLU A 549 -25.05 36.54 -37.09
CA GLU A 549 -24.28 36.54 -35.85
C GLU A 549 -22.94 35.80 -36.05
N LEU A 550 -22.98 34.62 -36.68
CA LEU A 550 -21.79 33.80 -36.96
C LEU A 550 -20.75 34.58 -37.78
N ARG A 551 -21.18 35.38 -38.77
CA ARG A 551 -20.30 36.22 -39.57
C ARG A 551 -19.62 37.37 -38.82
N LYS A 552 -20.13 37.68 -37.58
CA LYS A 552 -19.52 38.70 -36.70
C LYS A 552 -18.56 38.09 -35.69
N VAL A 553 -18.47 36.78 -35.62
CA VAL A 553 -17.55 36.12 -34.69
C VAL A 553 -16.12 36.40 -35.15
N GLU A 554 -15.37 37.04 -34.28
CA GLU A 554 -13.93 37.26 -34.51
C GLU A 554 -13.16 35.97 -34.24
N VAL A 555 -12.48 35.45 -35.24
CA VAL A 555 -11.68 34.22 -35.14
C VAL A 555 -10.22 34.52 -35.35
N GLU A 556 -9.41 34.15 -34.39
CA GLU A 556 -7.96 34.33 -34.49
C GLU A 556 -7.37 33.66 -35.73
N PRO A 557 -6.37 34.29 -36.39
CA PRO A 557 -5.82 33.81 -37.65
C PRO A 557 -5.28 32.39 -37.62
N LEU A 558 -4.82 31.90 -36.46
CA LEU A 558 -4.22 30.57 -36.27
C LEU A 558 -5.15 29.57 -35.62
N ASP A 559 -6.38 29.94 -35.29
CA ASP A 559 -7.42 29.00 -34.79
C ASP A 559 -8.16 28.38 -35.99
N PHE A 560 -7.54 27.42 -36.60
CA PHE A 560 -8.08 26.75 -37.78
C PHE A 560 -9.29 25.85 -37.49
N ILE A 561 -9.45 25.42 -36.24
CA ILE A 561 -10.60 24.52 -35.85
C ILE A 561 -11.84 25.41 -35.71
N LEU A 562 -11.79 26.49 -34.95
CA LEU A 562 -12.93 27.38 -34.79
C LEU A 562 -13.31 28.01 -36.12
N ARG A 563 -12.33 28.46 -36.92
CA ARG A 563 -12.60 29.03 -38.26
C ARG A 563 -13.38 28.04 -39.13
N TRP A 564 -12.92 26.79 -39.20
CA TRP A 564 -13.62 25.76 -39.95
C TRP A 564 -15.03 25.54 -39.40
N GLY A 565 -15.17 25.52 -38.05
CA GLY A 565 -16.48 25.31 -37.40
C GLY A 565 -17.50 26.41 -37.72
N ILE A 566 -17.06 27.69 -37.67
CA ILE A 566 -17.89 28.84 -38.04
C ILE A 566 -18.22 28.81 -39.53
N ASP A 567 -17.26 28.56 -40.42
CA ASP A 567 -17.45 28.45 -41.87
C ASP A 567 -18.46 27.33 -42.21
N TYR A 568 -18.36 26.19 -41.56
CA TYR A 568 -19.30 25.10 -41.70
C TYR A 568 -20.72 25.50 -41.29
N LEU A 569 -20.89 26.10 -40.10
CA LEU A 569 -22.20 26.57 -39.61
C LEU A 569 -22.81 27.68 -40.46
N VAL A 570 -21.99 28.50 -41.14
CA VAL A 570 -22.47 29.53 -42.09
C VAL A 570 -22.87 28.92 -43.42
N ALA A 571 -22.16 27.91 -43.91
CA ALA A 571 -22.37 27.34 -45.25
C ALA A 571 -23.33 26.16 -45.29
N SER A 572 -23.43 25.37 -44.26
CA SER A 572 -24.22 24.14 -44.22
C SER A 572 -25.71 24.42 -44.00
N ARG A 573 -26.54 23.65 -44.75
CA ARG A 573 -28.00 23.58 -44.49
C ARG A 573 -28.32 22.68 -43.32
N ASP A 574 -27.56 21.59 -43.15
CA ASP A 574 -27.66 20.67 -42.03
C ASP A 574 -26.62 21.08 -40.98
N ARG A 575 -27.16 21.56 -39.88
CA ARG A 575 -26.37 22.02 -38.73
C ARG A 575 -26.39 21.08 -37.54
N ASP A 576 -26.95 19.87 -37.69
CA ASP A 576 -26.94 18.90 -36.63
C ASP A 576 -25.52 18.51 -36.25
N LEU A 577 -25.32 18.23 -34.96
CA LEU A 577 -24.01 17.86 -34.43
C LEU A 577 -23.42 16.65 -35.17
N SER A 578 -24.24 15.63 -35.45
CA SER A 578 -23.79 14.43 -36.15
C SER A 578 -23.27 14.73 -37.56
N ALA A 579 -23.96 15.61 -38.32
CA ALA A 579 -23.53 16.05 -39.63
C ALA A 579 -22.21 16.85 -39.56
N MET A 580 -22.10 17.76 -38.58
CA MET A 580 -20.88 18.52 -38.36
C MET A 580 -19.68 17.63 -37.98
N LEU A 581 -19.87 16.61 -37.14
CA LEU A 581 -18.84 15.66 -36.77
C LEU A 581 -18.39 14.81 -37.96
N GLN A 582 -19.32 14.37 -38.81
CA GLN A 582 -18.99 13.69 -40.06
C GLN A 582 -18.15 14.57 -40.99
N ALA A 583 -18.56 15.83 -41.22
CA ALA A 583 -17.81 16.78 -41.98
C ALA A 583 -16.41 17.06 -41.36
N ALA A 584 -16.29 17.02 -40.03
CA ALA A 584 -15.02 17.14 -39.35
C ALA A 584 -14.07 15.96 -39.68
N MET A 585 -14.57 14.74 -39.86
CA MET A 585 -13.78 13.58 -40.30
C MET A 585 -13.34 13.66 -41.77
N GLU A 586 -14.04 14.45 -42.57
CA GLU A 586 -13.71 14.70 -44.00
C GLU A 586 -12.67 15.81 -44.20
N ARG A 587 -12.33 16.58 -43.14
CA ARG A 587 -11.27 17.61 -43.23
C ARG A 587 -9.97 16.99 -43.68
N ARG A 588 -9.30 17.74 -44.61
CA ARG A 588 -8.07 17.27 -45.24
C ARG A 588 -6.86 17.94 -44.61
N TYR A 589 -5.87 17.12 -44.27
CA TYR A 589 -4.60 17.58 -43.76
C TYR A 589 -3.44 17.13 -44.65
N SER A 590 -2.44 17.98 -44.80
CA SER A 590 -1.22 17.65 -45.57
C SER A 590 -0.43 16.54 -44.84
N ALA A 591 0.04 15.58 -45.58
CA ALA A 591 0.97 14.55 -45.11
C ALA A 591 2.44 14.87 -45.46
N SER A 592 2.75 16.12 -45.92
CA SER A 592 4.10 16.55 -46.28
C SER A 592 5.05 16.60 -45.06
N PRO A 593 6.26 16.01 -45.12
CA PRO A 593 7.27 16.05 -44.06
C PRO A 593 8.12 17.35 -44.05
N TYR A 594 7.92 18.25 -45.00
CA TYR A 594 8.76 19.43 -45.17
C TYR A 594 8.43 20.60 -44.24
N GLU A 595 7.65 20.38 -43.23
CA GLU A 595 7.35 21.33 -42.16
C GLU A 595 8.12 20.99 -40.89
N SER A 596 8.73 22.01 -40.29
CA SER A 596 9.35 21.89 -38.96
C SER A 596 8.42 22.44 -37.91
N PHE A 597 8.27 21.68 -36.82
CA PHE A 597 7.41 22.01 -35.69
C PHE A 597 8.25 22.45 -34.50
N PHE A 598 7.97 23.62 -34.00
CA PHE A 598 8.64 24.12 -32.80
C PHE A 598 7.78 23.84 -31.56
N THR A 599 8.42 23.25 -30.54
CA THR A 599 7.83 23.01 -29.22
C THR A 599 8.78 23.47 -28.14
N GLY A 600 8.35 23.40 -26.86
CA GLY A 600 9.23 23.65 -25.71
C GLY A 600 10.51 22.82 -25.70
N GLY A 601 10.51 21.66 -26.36
CA GLY A 601 11.67 20.77 -26.52
C GLY A 601 12.60 21.11 -27.71
N GLY A 602 12.25 22.12 -28.51
CA GLY A 602 13.04 22.55 -29.69
C GLY A 602 12.32 22.38 -31.01
N LEU A 603 13.10 22.36 -32.09
CA LEU A 603 12.62 22.17 -33.46
C LEU A 603 12.59 20.69 -33.82
N HIS A 604 11.42 20.18 -34.20
CA HIS A 604 11.19 18.78 -34.55
C HIS A 604 10.67 18.66 -35.98
N THR A 605 11.08 17.59 -36.67
CA THR A 605 10.51 17.18 -37.95
C THR A 605 9.91 15.78 -37.76
N PHE A 606 8.82 15.48 -38.45
CA PHE A 606 8.13 14.22 -38.38
C PHE A 606 8.02 13.61 -39.80
N ASN A 607 7.97 12.27 -39.85
CA ASN A 607 7.86 11.52 -41.09
C ASN A 607 6.65 10.59 -41.03
N ASN A 608 6.10 10.30 -42.20
CA ASN A 608 5.16 9.18 -42.36
C ASN A 608 5.91 7.85 -42.37
N PHE A 609 5.23 6.78 -42.04
CA PHE A 609 5.80 5.45 -42.12
C PHE A 609 6.08 5.05 -43.59
N ARG A 610 5.15 5.39 -44.50
CA ARG A 610 5.27 5.16 -45.92
C ARG A 610 5.64 6.48 -46.62
N LYS A 611 6.65 6.47 -47.51
CA LYS A 611 7.08 7.65 -48.26
C LYS A 611 6.06 8.10 -49.28
N GLU A 612 5.26 7.17 -49.80
CA GLU A 612 4.18 7.40 -50.76
C GLU A 612 3.11 8.36 -50.22
N ASP A 613 2.95 8.42 -48.91
CA ASP A 613 1.99 9.31 -48.27
C ASP A 613 2.43 10.76 -48.30
N ASN A 614 3.71 11.07 -48.49
CA ASN A 614 4.29 12.41 -48.33
C ASN A 614 3.66 13.49 -49.19
N GLY A 615 3.16 13.16 -50.37
CA GLY A 615 2.51 14.10 -51.32
C GLY A 615 0.98 14.20 -51.11
N ARG A 616 0.39 13.42 -50.22
CA ARG A 616 -1.07 13.31 -50.08
C ARG A 616 -1.66 14.42 -49.19
N ARG A 617 -2.95 14.66 -49.38
CA ARG A 617 -3.81 15.44 -48.48
C ARG A 617 -5.03 14.63 -48.12
N PRO A 618 -4.87 13.55 -47.31
CA PRO A 618 -5.97 12.67 -46.98
C PRO A 618 -7.02 13.39 -46.11
N MET A 619 -8.25 12.84 -46.12
CA MET A 619 -9.23 13.13 -45.08
C MET A 619 -8.76 12.54 -43.73
N LEU A 620 -9.26 13.07 -42.61
CA LEU A 620 -8.91 12.51 -41.30
C LEU A 620 -9.32 11.04 -41.17
N LEU A 621 -10.49 10.67 -41.67
CA LEU A 621 -10.94 9.29 -41.72
C LEU A 621 -9.97 8.38 -42.49
N GLU A 622 -9.53 8.82 -43.67
CA GLU A 622 -8.52 8.14 -44.47
C GLU A 622 -7.17 8.03 -43.74
N ALA A 623 -6.73 9.15 -43.10
CA ALA A 623 -5.51 9.18 -42.33
C ALA A 623 -5.57 8.28 -41.07
N LEU A 624 -6.73 8.11 -40.45
CA LEU A 624 -6.96 7.13 -39.36
C LEU A 624 -6.82 5.71 -39.89
N ARG A 625 -7.59 5.38 -40.93
CA ARG A 625 -7.65 4.05 -41.51
C ARG A 625 -6.27 3.55 -41.98
N GLU A 626 -5.50 4.42 -42.62
CA GLU A 626 -4.18 4.09 -43.14
C GLU A 626 -3.03 4.45 -42.20
N SER A 627 -3.37 4.92 -41.00
CA SER A 627 -2.41 5.31 -39.94
C SER A 627 -1.35 6.35 -40.39
N ILE A 628 -1.72 7.32 -41.24
CA ILE A 628 -0.80 8.38 -41.72
C ILE A 628 -0.45 9.33 -40.59
N ASN A 629 0.84 9.60 -40.36
CA ASN A 629 1.32 10.30 -39.17
C ASN A 629 1.08 11.81 -39.19
N LEU A 630 1.50 12.49 -40.27
CA LEU A 630 1.58 13.95 -40.32
C LEU A 630 0.23 14.67 -40.22
N PRO A 631 -0.89 14.13 -40.75
CA PRO A 631 -2.21 14.67 -40.47
C PRO A 631 -2.52 14.78 -38.97
N PHE A 632 -2.18 13.77 -38.17
CA PHE A 632 -2.43 13.75 -36.73
C PHE A 632 -1.49 14.67 -35.93
N VAL A 633 -0.24 14.83 -36.37
CA VAL A 633 0.68 15.83 -35.81
C VAL A 633 0.12 17.25 -36.02
N ARG A 634 -0.39 17.56 -37.23
CA ARG A 634 -1.03 18.84 -37.54
C ARG A 634 -2.36 19.02 -36.79
N LEU A 635 -3.15 17.97 -36.66
CA LEU A 635 -4.39 18.00 -35.93
C LEU A 635 -4.12 18.36 -34.44
N LEU A 636 -3.14 17.67 -33.80
CA LEU A 636 -2.75 18.00 -32.43
C LEU A 636 -2.23 19.44 -32.29
N ARG A 637 -1.44 19.92 -33.27
CA ARG A 637 -1.03 21.31 -33.29
C ARG A 637 -2.22 22.27 -33.33
N ASP A 638 -3.21 21.96 -34.16
CA ASP A 638 -4.40 22.81 -34.34
C ASP A 638 -5.27 22.76 -33.08
N LEU A 639 -5.35 21.62 -32.38
CA LEU A 639 -6.00 21.50 -31.06
C LEU A 639 -5.31 22.37 -29.99
N ILE A 640 -3.99 22.28 -29.87
CA ILE A 640 -3.23 23.09 -28.92
C ILE A 640 -3.38 24.60 -29.23
N ARG A 641 -3.39 24.97 -30.51
CA ARG A 641 -3.65 26.36 -30.91
C ARG A 641 -5.07 26.81 -30.55
N HIS A 642 -6.07 25.97 -30.83
CA HIS A 642 -7.45 26.27 -30.46
C HIS A 642 -7.58 26.51 -28.95
N ASP A 643 -6.98 25.65 -28.12
CA ASP A 643 -7.00 25.80 -26.66
C ASP A 643 -6.32 27.10 -26.20
N ILE A 644 -5.15 27.42 -26.77
CA ILE A 644 -4.46 28.69 -26.50
C ILE A 644 -5.37 29.88 -26.77
N TYR A 645 -6.20 29.87 -27.81
CA TYR A 645 -7.04 31.00 -28.22
C TYR A 645 -8.41 31.01 -27.55
N GLN A 646 -9.00 29.88 -27.23
CA GLN A 646 -10.35 29.78 -26.59
C GLN A 646 -10.33 29.99 -25.08
N ASN A 647 -9.36 29.45 -24.37
CA ASN A 647 -9.23 29.69 -22.92
C ASN A 647 -8.79 31.12 -22.59
N ALA A 648 -8.78 31.99 -23.60
CA ALA A 648 -7.97 33.16 -23.66
C ALA A 648 -8.73 34.45 -23.76
N GLY A 649 -9.88 34.63 -23.19
CA GLY A 649 -10.37 36.00 -23.01
C GLY A 649 -9.33 37.01 -22.50
N SER A 650 -8.21 36.49 -21.97
CA SER A 650 -7.05 37.24 -21.51
C SER A 650 -5.71 36.88 -22.19
N LYS A 651 -5.58 35.65 -22.75
CA LYS A 651 -4.29 35.18 -23.31
C LYS A 651 -4.01 35.72 -24.72
N VAL A 652 -5.06 35.96 -25.51
CA VAL A 652 -4.95 36.59 -26.82
C VAL A 652 -4.45 38.03 -26.70
N GLN A 653 -4.99 38.83 -25.75
CA GLN A 653 -4.52 40.17 -25.44
C GLN A 653 -3.06 40.17 -25.04
N LEU A 654 -2.62 39.11 -24.30
CA LEU A 654 -1.23 38.97 -23.91
C LEU A 654 -0.24 38.90 -25.06
N LEU A 655 -0.61 38.31 -26.21
CA LEU A 655 0.24 38.28 -27.41
C LEU A 655 0.03 39.50 -28.31
N ALA A 656 -1.16 40.08 -28.31
CA ALA A 656 -1.49 41.26 -29.12
C ALA A 656 -0.93 42.56 -28.53
N ASP A 657 -1.11 42.75 -27.20
CA ASP A 657 -0.65 43.96 -26.49
C ASP A 657 0.75 43.76 -25.90
N ASP A 658 1.73 44.47 -26.46
CA ASP A 658 3.12 44.42 -26.02
C ASP A 658 3.34 45.04 -24.61
N LYS A 659 2.36 45.80 -24.10
CA LYS A 659 2.39 46.46 -22.78
C LYS A 659 1.61 45.73 -21.71
N ASP A 660 0.97 44.61 -22.03
CA ASP A 660 0.23 43.81 -21.04
C ASP A 660 1.14 43.41 -19.86
N PRO A 661 0.81 43.80 -18.62
CA PRO A 661 1.67 43.52 -17.46
C PRO A 661 1.90 42.03 -17.21
N ARG A 662 0.97 41.17 -17.61
CA ARG A 662 1.09 39.70 -17.47
C ARG A 662 2.23 39.13 -18.32
N ARG A 663 2.68 39.83 -19.36
CA ARG A 663 3.85 39.41 -20.16
C ARG A 663 5.11 39.30 -19.31
N ALA A 664 5.26 40.18 -18.31
CA ALA A 664 6.38 40.11 -17.37
C ALA A 664 6.35 38.83 -16.57
N ASP A 665 5.16 38.44 -16.04
CA ASP A 665 4.99 37.20 -15.26
C ASP A 665 5.29 35.94 -16.09
N TYR A 666 4.85 35.93 -17.37
CA TYR A 666 5.15 34.81 -18.27
C TYR A 666 6.65 34.73 -18.57
N LEU A 667 7.30 35.85 -18.78
CA LEU A 667 8.76 35.90 -19.03
C LEU A 667 9.53 35.51 -17.76
N ASP A 668 9.11 35.95 -16.59
CA ASP A 668 9.71 35.52 -15.31
C ASP A 668 9.57 34.00 -15.09
N ARG A 669 8.40 33.43 -15.34
CA ARG A 669 8.16 31.97 -15.27
C ARG A 669 9.01 31.22 -16.31
N PHE A 670 9.16 31.76 -17.51
CA PHE A 670 10.04 31.19 -18.54
C PHE A 670 11.50 31.19 -18.09
N VAL A 671 11.99 32.32 -17.58
CA VAL A 671 13.35 32.49 -17.07
C VAL A 671 13.61 31.53 -15.90
N ASP A 672 12.66 31.42 -14.98
CA ASP A 672 12.78 30.51 -13.84
C ASP A 672 12.91 29.07 -14.31
N LYS A 673 12.02 28.60 -15.17
CA LYS A 673 12.01 27.23 -15.69
C LYS A 673 13.28 26.91 -16.51
N GLU A 674 13.66 27.75 -17.46
CA GLU A 674 14.80 27.50 -18.35
C GLU A 674 16.11 27.56 -17.58
N SER A 675 16.27 28.54 -16.70
CA SER A 675 17.48 28.68 -15.88
C SER A 675 17.70 27.52 -14.90
N GLN A 676 16.62 26.96 -14.35
CA GLN A 676 16.72 25.78 -13.49
C GLN A 676 17.15 24.52 -14.26
N VAL A 677 16.77 24.37 -15.54
CA VAL A 677 17.23 23.27 -16.39
C VAL A 677 18.75 23.33 -16.56
N TYR A 678 19.29 24.51 -16.88
CA TYR A 678 20.74 24.72 -17.00
C TYR A 678 21.44 24.51 -15.64
N LEU A 679 20.90 25.08 -14.57
CA LEU A 679 21.47 24.94 -13.23
C LEU A 679 21.51 23.46 -12.79
N ARG A 680 20.45 22.68 -13.06
CA ARG A 680 20.40 21.24 -12.79
C ARG A 680 21.48 20.48 -13.55
N ARG A 681 21.67 20.80 -14.85
CA ARG A 681 22.69 20.19 -15.69
C ARG A 681 24.09 20.42 -15.09
N PHE A 682 24.37 21.66 -14.70
CA PHE A 682 25.66 22.03 -14.10
C PHE A 682 25.80 21.41 -12.70
N TRP A 683 24.76 21.41 -11.89
CA TRP A 683 24.80 20.80 -10.56
C TRP A 683 25.12 19.31 -10.61
N VAL A 684 24.50 18.55 -11.51
CA VAL A 684 24.81 17.13 -11.75
C VAL A 684 26.27 16.93 -12.18
N LYS A 685 26.84 17.87 -12.99
CA LYS A 685 28.23 17.84 -13.43
C LYS A 685 29.22 17.95 -12.25
N TYR A 686 28.83 18.65 -11.16
CA TYR A 686 29.75 19.06 -10.09
C TYR A 686 29.45 18.47 -8.71
N ARG A 687 28.25 17.96 -8.42
CA ARG A 687 27.80 17.56 -7.08
C ARG A 687 28.70 16.55 -6.36
N ASP A 688 29.23 15.57 -7.09
CA ASP A 688 30.00 14.44 -6.55
C ASP A 688 31.52 14.66 -6.60
N LYS A 689 31.97 15.91 -6.78
CA LYS A 689 33.39 16.27 -6.95
C LYS A 689 33.86 17.18 -5.81
N ASP A 690 35.14 17.05 -5.42
CA ASP A 690 35.76 18.01 -4.51
C ASP A 690 36.07 19.36 -5.19
N ALA A 691 36.53 20.34 -4.43
CA ALA A 691 36.76 21.71 -4.92
C ALA A 691 37.79 21.76 -6.08
N ASN A 692 38.84 20.98 -6.01
CA ASN A 692 39.87 20.93 -7.06
C ASN A 692 39.34 20.23 -8.33
N GLN A 693 38.69 19.08 -8.13
CA GLN A 693 38.06 18.34 -9.23
C GLN A 693 36.98 19.16 -9.94
N ARG A 694 36.22 19.97 -9.21
CA ARG A 694 35.21 20.90 -9.77
C ARG A 694 35.89 21.93 -10.68
N LEU A 695 36.96 22.56 -10.19
CA LEU A 695 37.70 23.57 -10.95
C LEU A 695 38.35 22.95 -12.20
N GLU A 696 39.02 21.83 -12.10
CA GLU A 696 39.63 21.15 -13.26
C GLU A 696 38.57 20.68 -14.26
N THR A 697 37.44 20.11 -13.80
CA THR A 697 36.29 19.75 -14.66
C THR A 697 35.70 20.97 -15.38
N PHE A 698 35.70 22.13 -14.72
CA PHE A 698 35.21 23.37 -15.32
C PHE A 698 36.18 23.93 -16.37
N LEU A 699 37.46 23.85 -16.13
CA LEU A 699 38.51 24.31 -17.03
C LEU A 699 38.75 23.34 -18.19
N ASP A 700 38.39 22.08 -18.02
CA ASP A 700 38.51 21.05 -19.06
C ASP A 700 37.67 21.47 -20.31
N GLY A 701 38.27 21.40 -21.46
CA GLY A 701 37.63 21.86 -22.71
C GLY A 701 37.65 23.39 -22.94
N LEU A 702 38.16 24.18 -21.98
CA LEU A 702 38.35 25.62 -22.19
C LEU A 702 39.76 25.87 -22.72
N ARG A 703 39.88 26.52 -23.89
CA ARG A 703 41.20 26.95 -24.39
C ARG A 703 41.81 27.94 -23.38
N PRO A 704 43.00 27.64 -22.82
CA PRO A 704 43.65 28.53 -21.86
C PRO A 704 44.07 29.85 -22.52
N TRP A 705 43.45 30.93 -22.07
CA TRP A 705 43.73 32.27 -22.55
C TRP A 705 43.87 33.22 -21.35
N PRO A 706 44.87 34.12 -21.31
CA PRO A 706 45.14 34.91 -20.09
C PRO A 706 43.90 35.68 -19.57
N VAL A 707 43.18 36.32 -20.47
CA VAL A 707 41.95 37.08 -20.12
C VAL A 707 40.86 36.21 -19.55
N ARG A 708 40.67 35.02 -20.13
CA ARG A 708 39.63 34.08 -19.67
C ARG A 708 39.94 33.52 -18.28
N LEU A 709 41.16 33.02 -18.08
CA LEU A 709 41.63 32.50 -16.80
C LEU A 709 41.64 33.58 -15.71
N ALA A 710 41.98 34.85 -16.08
CA ALA A 710 41.90 35.98 -15.15
C ALA A 710 40.49 36.24 -14.68
N ALA A 711 39.52 36.29 -15.61
CA ALA A 711 38.10 36.50 -15.28
C ALA A 711 37.57 35.38 -14.36
N ILE A 712 37.88 34.10 -14.68
CA ILE A 712 37.45 32.94 -13.90
C ILE A 712 38.05 33.00 -12.49
N HIS A 713 39.36 33.16 -12.36
CA HIS A 713 40.04 33.16 -11.07
C HIS A 713 39.56 34.30 -10.18
N ARG A 714 39.48 35.52 -10.71
CA ARG A 714 39.06 36.71 -9.95
C ARG A 714 37.58 36.62 -9.50
N TYR A 715 36.76 35.92 -10.25
CA TYR A 715 35.38 35.64 -9.83
C TYR A 715 35.31 34.58 -8.72
N LEU A 716 36.05 33.47 -8.87
CA LEU A 716 36.00 32.36 -7.89
C LEU A 716 36.76 32.67 -6.59
N GLN A 717 37.87 33.47 -6.70
CA GLN A 717 38.72 33.84 -5.58
C GLN A 717 38.95 35.35 -5.53
N PRO A 718 37.89 36.11 -5.21
CA PRO A 718 37.96 37.59 -5.23
C PRO A 718 38.98 38.18 -4.26
N GLN A 719 39.33 37.44 -3.15
CA GLN A 719 40.27 37.89 -2.13
C GLN A 719 41.71 37.39 -2.36
N ALA A 720 41.96 36.65 -3.42
CA ALA A 720 43.33 36.19 -3.73
C ALA A 720 44.23 37.37 -4.04
N ASP A 721 45.48 37.33 -3.53
CA ASP A 721 46.50 38.34 -3.83
C ASP A 721 47.06 38.21 -5.24
N LEU A 722 47.83 39.19 -5.68
CA LEU A 722 48.47 39.20 -7.00
C LEU A 722 49.45 38.03 -7.21
N ALA A 723 50.11 37.59 -6.13
CA ALA A 723 51.09 36.51 -6.24
C ALA A 723 50.37 35.15 -6.52
N SER A 724 49.30 34.83 -5.75
CA SER A 724 48.47 33.63 -5.95
C SER A 724 47.80 33.63 -7.30
N PHE A 725 47.26 34.78 -7.71
CA PHE A 725 46.68 34.98 -9.05
C PHE A 725 47.69 34.71 -10.17
N SER A 726 48.88 35.28 -10.05
CA SER A 726 49.91 35.11 -11.05
C SER A 726 50.42 33.66 -11.15
N ALA A 727 50.51 33.00 -10.01
CA ALA A 727 50.85 31.56 -9.93
C ALA A 727 49.81 30.71 -10.66
N PHE A 728 48.53 30.90 -10.38
CA PHE A 728 47.41 30.22 -11.04
C PHE A 728 47.44 30.38 -12.56
N LEU A 729 47.72 31.61 -13.07
CA LEU A 729 47.82 31.85 -14.50
C LEU A 729 49.04 31.19 -15.13
N ARG A 730 50.20 31.25 -14.49
CA ARG A 730 51.46 30.70 -15.02
C ARG A 730 51.43 29.17 -15.06
N GLU A 731 50.77 28.56 -14.12
CA GLU A 731 50.61 27.10 -14.08
C GLU A 731 49.82 26.59 -15.32
N ARG A 732 48.87 27.40 -15.83
CA ARG A 732 47.90 26.98 -16.87
C ARG A 732 48.16 27.58 -18.25
N LEU A 733 49.12 28.49 -18.36
CA LEU A 733 49.49 29.13 -19.61
C LEU A 733 50.85 28.60 -20.15
N PRO A 734 51.10 28.64 -21.44
CA PRO A 734 52.42 28.32 -22.01
C PRO A 734 53.54 29.15 -21.35
N ARG A 735 54.64 28.50 -21.08
CA ARG A 735 55.82 29.16 -20.45
C ARG A 735 56.21 30.42 -21.20
N GLY A 736 56.44 31.52 -20.47
CA GLY A 736 56.82 32.83 -21.05
C GLY A 736 55.70 33.65 -21.68
N SER A 737 54.43 33.16 -21.70
CA SER A 737 53.31 33.88 -22.30
C SER A 737 52.72 34.97 -21.41
N LEU A 738 53.12 35.07 -20.13
CA LEU A 738 52.61 36.01 -19.14
C LEU A 738 53.76 36.78 -18.45
N THR A 739 53.82 38.09 -18.72
CA THR A 739 54.74 38.99 -18.00
C THR A 739 54.13 39.45 -16.67
N ASP A 740 54.98 39.85 -15.69
CA ASP A 740 54.48 40.38 -14.41
C ASP A 740 53.61 41.62 -14.56
N LYS A 741 54.02 42.51 -15.45
CA LYS A 741 53.21 43.71 -15.79
C LYS A 741 51.82 43.30 -16.32
N ARG A 742 51.77 42.33 -17.21
CA ARG A 742 50.52 41.86 -17.79
C ARG A 742 49.68 41.14 -16.77
N ALA A 743 50.28 40.38 -15.84
CA ALA A 743 49.53 39.75 -14.74
C ALA A 743 48.89 40.81 -13.82
N ALA A 744 49.65 41.87 -13.46
CA ALA A 744 49.13 42.98 -12.67
C ALA A 744 47.97 43.73 -13.37
N GLU A 745 48.10 44.04 -14.65
CA GLU A 745 47.04 44.65 -15.45
C GLU A 745 45.76 43.78 -15.45
N LEU A 746 45.86 42.48 -15.63
CA LEU A 746 44.75 41.54 -15.63
C LEU A 746 44.10 41.42 -14.22
N TYR A 747 44.93 41.43 -13.19
CA TYR A 747 44.45 41.36 -11.81
C TYR A 747 43.60 42.57 -11.46
N GLU A 748 44.02 43.78 -11.79
CA GLU A 748 43.28 45.02 -11.58
C GLU A 748 42.02 45.09 -12.44
N ARG A 749 42.16 44.72 -13.73
CA ARG A 749 41.07 44.83 -14.71
C ARG A 749 39.89 43.92 -14.37
N TYR A 750 40.13 42.69 -13.92
CA TYR A 750 39.09 41.71 -13.64
C TYR A 750 38.82 41.60 -12.12
N GLY A 751 39.18 42.59 -11.34
CA GLY A 751 38.92 42.67 -9.92
C GLY A 751 37.44 42.62 -9.55
N PRO A 752 37.12 42.30 -8.26
CA PRO A 752 35.74 42.19 -7.77
C PRO A 752 34.89 43.42 -8.09
N GLY A 753 33.67 43.25 -8.52
CA GLY A 753 32.69 44.29 -8.81
C GLY A 753 32.91 45.06 -10.13
N LYS A 754 33.96 44.75 -10.93
CA LYS A 754 34.23 45.41 -12.21
C LYS A 754 33.27 44.93 -13.32
N PHE A 755 32.75 43.71 -13.22
CA PHE A 755 31.89 43.12 -14.24
C PHE A 755 30.71 42.42 -13.55
N ASN A 756 29.55 42.46 -14.15
CA ASN A 756 28.40 41.66 -13.75
C ASN A 756 28.55 40.19 -14.15
N LEU A 757 27.67 39.31 -13.70
CA LEU A 757 27.77 37.87 -13.96
C LEU A 757 27.71 37.51 -15.45
N ASN A 758 26.90 38.22 -16.24
CA ASN A 758 26.83 38.04 -17.71
C ASN A 758 28.14 38.38 -18.38
N ASP A 759 28.73 39.53 -18.03
CA ASP A 759 30.01 39.96 -18.61
C ASP A 759 31.15 39.03 -18.22
N GLN A 760 31.16 38.54 -16.96
CA GLN A 760 32.10 37.53 -16.50
C GLN A 760 32.00 36.24 -17.32
N GLY A 761 30.80 35.72 -17.52
CA GLY A 761 30.53 34.52 -18.35
C GLY A 761 30.94 34.76 -19.81
N TYR A 762 30.66 35.92 -20.37
CA TYR A 762 31.05 36.28 -21.75
C TYR A 762 32.56 36.32 -21.91
N VAL A 763 33.28 36.96 -21.00
CA VAL A 763 34.74 37.02 -21.01
C VAL A 763 35.35 35.64 -20.80
N ALA A 764 34.82 34.86 -19.85
CA ALA A 764 35.26 33.50 -19.58
C ALA A 764 34.87 32.49 -20.66
N ARG A 765 33.96 32.85 -21.58
CA ARG A 765 33.37 31.95 -22.59
C ARG A 765 32.70 30.72 -21.98
N VAL A 766 32.01 30.91 -20.90
CA VAL A 766 31.24 29.88 -20.18
C VAL A 766 29.83 30.42 -19.93
N HIS A 767 28.92 29.50 -19.59
CA HIS A 767 27.59 29.90 -19.17
C HIS A 767 27.65 30.62 -17.81
N PRO A 768 27.08 31.84 -17.66
CA PRO A 768 27.19 32.59 -16.41
C PRO A 768 26.73 31.84 -15.18
N LEU A 769 25.61 31.08 -15.26
CA LEU A 769 25.12 30.25 -14.15
C LEU A 769 26.05 29.06 -13.80
N GLU A 770 26.83 28.57 -14.74
CA GLU A 770 27.85 27.55 -14.47
C GLU A 770 28.98 28.11 -13.62
N LEU A 771 29.47 29.31 -13.99
CA LEU A 771 30.48 30.04 -13.23
C LEU A 771 29.97 30.39 -11.81
N TRP A 772 28.73 30.87 -11.72
CA TRP A 772 28.12 31.14 -10.43
C TRP A 772 28.02 29.89 -9.54
N LEU A 773 27.52 28.78 -10.11
CA LEU A 773 27.35 27.55 -9.36
C LEU A 773 28.68 27.02 -8.82
N LEU A 774 29.75 27.11 -9.61
CA LEU A 774 31.08 26.72 -9.17
C LEU A 774 31.51 27.53 -7.95
N GLY A 775 31.35 28.86 -7.98
CA GLY A 775 31.65 29.75 -6.87
C GLY A 775 30.75 29.49 -5.64
N TYR A 776 29.49 29.16 -5.85
CA TYR A 776 28.56 28.77 -4.79
C TYR A 776 28.98 27.46 -4.11
N LEU A 777 29.30 26.42 -4.90
CA LEU A 777 29.74 25.12 -4.36
C LEU A 777 31.15 25.14 -3.72
N GLN A 778 31.97 26.17 -4.00
CA GLN A 778 33.19 26.41 -3.24
C GLN A 778 32.92 26.91 -1.82
N LYS A 779 31.88 27.72 -1.66
CA LYS A 779 31.47 28.27 -0.34
C LYS A 779 30.61 27.25 0.43
N GLN A 780 29.81 26.45 -0.26
CA GLN A 780 28.89 25.45 0.29
C GLN A 780 29.06 24.10 -0.43
N PRO A 781 30.09 23.31 -0.10
CA PRO A 781 30.45 22.09 -0.83
C PRO A 781 29.37 21.00 -0.81
N GLN A 782 28.51 20.99 0.22
CA GLN A 782 27.47 19.97 0.43
C GLN A 782 26.06 20.47 0.07
N ALA A 783 25.94 21.63 -0.59
CA ALA A 783 24.65 22.19 -0.94
C ALA A 783 23.83 21.24 -1.81
N THR A 784 22.54 21.09 -1.48
CA THR A 784 21.57 20.38 -2.29
C THR A 784 21.18 21.18 -3.53
N PHE A 785 20.56 20.53 -4.51
CA PHE A 785 20.04 21.25 -5.68
C PHE A 785 18.99 22.29 -5.30
N GLY A 786 18.12 21.99 -4.34
CA GLY A 786 17.10 22.91 -3.86
C GLY A 786 17.70 24.20 -3.27
N GLU A 787 18.76 24.07 -2.46
CA GLU A 787 19.49 25.20 -1.90
C GLU A 787 20.20 26.04 -2.97
N ALA A 788 20.78 25.39 -3.99
CA ALA A 788 21.38 26.10 -5.14
C ALA A 788 20.32 26.87 -5.94
N VAL A 789 19.13 26.30 -6.15
CA VAL A 789 17.99 26.98 -6.82
C VAL A 789 17.55 28.19 -6.00
N ALA A 790 17.37 28.02 -4.69
CA ALA A 790 16.94 29.10 -3.80
C ALA A 790 17.95 30.26 -3.77
N ALA A 791 19.24 29.94 -3.68
CA ALA A 791 20.33 30.92 -3.64
C ALA A 791 20.57 31.65 -4.97
N SER A 792 20.19 31.07 -6.12
CA SER A 792 20.49 31.61 -7.46
C SER A 792 19.42 32.55 -8.03
N GLY A 793 18.38 32.88 -7.25
CA GLY A 793 17.22 33.62 -7.80
C GLY A 793 17.56 34.95 -8.46
N ALA A 794 18.42 35.78 -7.85
CA ALA A 794 18.84 37.08 -8.38
C ALA A 794 19.75 36.89 -9.63
N GLU A 795 20.68 35.97 -9.56
CA GLU A 795 21.63 35.69 -10.64
C GLU A 795 20.93 35.12 -11.89
N ARG A 796 19.94 34.24 -11.68
CA ARG A 796 19.13 33.71 -12.78
C ARG A 796 18.37 34.84 -13.49
N LYS A 797 17.79 35.80 -12.76
CA LYS A 797 17.14 36.98 -13.34
C LYS A 797 18.16 37.90 -14.03
N GLU A 798 19.33 38.10 -13.46
CA GLU A 798 20.39 38.89 -14.06
C GLU A 798 20.84 38.28 -15.41
N VAL A 799 21.09 36.98 -15.45
CA VAL A 799 21.56 36.29 -16.68
C VAL A 799 20.55 36.42 -17.83
N TYR A 800 19.27 36.40 -17.51
CA TYR A 800 18.18 36.56 -18.47
C TYR A 800 17.67 38.02 -18.62
N GLY A 801 18.27 38.97 -17.93
CA GLY A 801 17.88 40.38 -17.96
C GLY A 801 17.83 41.03 -19.34
N TRP A 802 18.59 40.50 -20.30
CA TRP A 802 18.52 40.86 -21.69
C TRP A 802 17.15 40.64 -22.34
N LEU A 803 16.45 39.59 -21.92
CA LEU A 803 15.13 39.23 -22.42
C LEU A 803 14.09 40.30 -22.07
N PHE A 804 14.15 40.88 -20.87
CA PHE A 804 13.26 41.95 -20.44
C PHE A 804 13.60 43.31 -21.12
N LYS A 805 14.86 43.50 -21.46
CA LYS A 805 15.35 44.72 -22.14
C LYS A 805 15.25 44.63 -23.66
N SER A 806 14.92 43.45 -24.21
CA SER A 806 14.88 43.26 -25.68
C SER A 806 13.81 44.11 -26.32
N ARG A 807 14.18 44.89 -27.36
CA ARG A 807 13.26 45.61 -28.26
C ARG A 807 12.60 44.69 -29.28
N HIS A 808 13.00 43.41 -29.34
CA HIS A 808 12.48 42.44 -30.29
C HIS A 808 11.24 41.76 -29.75
N LYS A 809 10.05 42.23 -30.07
CA LYS A 809 8.75 41.66 -29.72
C LYS A 809 8.72 40.14 -30.01
N ASN A 810 9.18 39.72 -31.19
CA ASN A 810 9.16 38.34 -31.63
C ASN A 810 9.91 37.37 -30.68
N ALA A 811 11.01 37.82 -30.07
CA ALA A 811 11.77 36.99 -29.14
C ALA A 811 10.99 36.74 -27.84
N ARG A 812 10.29 37.71 -27.34
CA ARG A 812 9.42 37.62 -26.15
C ARG A 812 8.18 36.81 -26.45
N ASP A 813 7.50 37.10 -27.57
CA ASP A 813 6.29 36.37 -28.00
C ASP A 813 6.57 34.89 -28.16
N LYS A 814 7.73 34.51 -28.70
CA LYS A 814 8.15 33.11 -28.83
C LYS A 814 8.21 32.40 -27.48
N ARG A 815 8.75 33.05 -26.43
CA ARG A 815 8.88 32.47 -25.09
C ARG A 815 7.52 32.36 -24.37
N ILE A 816 6.71 33.38 -24.54
CA ILE A 816 5.34 33.37 -24.01
C ILE A 816 4.53 32.24 -24.66
N ARG A 817 4.60 32.08 -25.99
CA ARG A 817 3.93 30.99 -26.72
C ARG A 817 4.37 29.63 -26.24
N ILE A 818 5.65 29.41 -25.91
CA ILE A 818 6.12 28.12 -25.34
C ILE A 818 5.40 27.80 -24.04
N LEU A 819 5.19 28.77 -23.16
CA LEU A 819 4.48 28.55 -21.90
C LEU A 819 2.99 28.32 -22.13
N LEU A 820 2.38 29.08 -23.03
CA LEU A 820 0.98 28.88 -23.42
C LEU A 820 0.76 27.48 -24.03
N GLU A 821 1.70 27.00 -24.86
CA GLU A 821 1.67 25.60 -25.35
C GLU A 821 1.74 24.61 -24.24
N VAL A 822 2.60 24.79 -23.22
CA VAL A 822 2.68 23.90 -22.08
C VAL A 822 1.38 23.89 -21.27
N GLU A 823 0.76 25.06 -21.09
CA GLU A 823 -0.55 25.17 -20.43
C GLU A 823 -1.64 24.44 -21.22
N ALA A 824 -1.69 24.61 -22.55
CA ALA A 824 -2.63 23.89 -23.40
C ALA A 824 -2.40 22.36 -23.37
N PHE A 825 -1.14 21.90 -23.24
CA PHE A 825 -0.88 20.47 -23.01
C PHE A 825 -1.34 19.99 -21.63
N LEU A 826 -1.37 20.84 -20.59
CA LEU A 826 -1.97 20.50 -19.30
C LEU A 826 -3.49 20.38 -19.41
N ASP A 827 -4.15 21.27 -20.15
CA ASP A 827 -5.59 21.22 -20.40
C ASP A 827 -5.96 19.97 -21.21
N LEU A 828 -5.21 19.66 -22.26
CA LEU A 828 -5.32 18.39 -23.01
C LEU A 828 -5.11 17.17 -22.10
N HIS A 829 -4.15 17.24 -21.18
CA HIS A 829 -3.92 16.16 -20.21
C HIS A 829 -5.14 15.95 -19.32
N GLN A 830 -5.80 17.01 -18.84
CA GLN A 830 -7.02 16.89 -18.05
C GLN A 830 -8.17 16.25 -18.86
N GLN A 831 -8.28 16.59 -20.15
CA GLN A 831 -9.24 15.92 -21.05
C GLN A 831 -8.91 14.43 -21.19
N TRP A 832 -7.64 14.06 -21.40
CA TRP A 832 -7.23 12.67 -21.51
C TRP A 832 -7.42 11.88 -20.21
N LYS A 833 -7.24 12.53 -19.03
CA LYS A 833 -7.54 11.92 -17.71
C LYS A 833 -9.01 11.52 -17.61
N LYS A 834 -9.93 12.36 -18.09
CA LYS A 834 -11.36 12.01 -18.16
C LYS A 834 -11.60 10.77 -19.03
N LEU A 835 -10.82 10.61 -20.09
CA LEU A 835 -10.84 9.47 -21.01
C LEU A 835 -9.96 8.29 -20.55
N GLY A 836 -9.61 8.21 -19.26
CA GLY A 836 -8.87 7.08 -18.70
C GLY A 836 -7.35 7.10 -18.94
N TYR A 837 -6.75 8.24 -19.29
CA TYR A 837 -5.28 8.31 -19.42
C TYR A 837 -4.59 8.11 -18.06
N PRO A 838 -3.63 7.16 -17.96
CA PRO A 838 -3.21 6.65 -16.65
C PRO A 838 -2.09 7.44 -15.97
N PHE A 839 -1.39 8.33 -16.70
CA PHE A 839 -0.21 9.02 -16.16
C PHE A 839 -0.50 10.45 -15.75
N ASP A 840 0.35 11.04 -14.88
CA ASP A 840 0.15 12.35 -14.28
C ASP A 840 0.57 13.53 -15.16
N HIS A 841 1.18 13.26 -16.31
CA HIS A 841 1.58 14.30 -17.27
C HIS A 841 1.69 13.76 -18.68
N LEU A 842 1.45 14.63 -19.67
CA LEU A 842 1.82 14.44 -21.08
C LEU A 842 3.19 15.05 -21.36
N VAL A 843 3.88 14.50 -22.35
CA VAL A 843 5.05 15.18 -22.94
C VAL A 843 4.54 16.37 -23.76
N PRO A 844 4.90 17.63 -23.45
CA PRO A 844 4.42 18.80 -24.18
C PRO A 844 5.13 18.93 -25.55
N SER A 845 4.82 18.00 -26.43
CA SER A 845 5.36 17.88 -27.78
C SER A 845 4.31 17.32 -28.74
N TYR A 846 4.31 17.76 -29.96
CA TYR A 846 3.43 17.21 -31.01
C TYR A 846 3.72 15.74 -31.34
N ALA A 847 4.89 15.21 -30.92
CA ALA A 847 5.18 13.78 -30.94
C ALA A 847 4.19 12.95 -30.07
N THR A 848 3.47 13.58 -29.14
CA THR A 848 2.38 12.96 -28.36
C THR A 848 1.29 12.39 -29.28
N ALA A 849 1.06 12.98 -30.45
CA ALA A 849 0.16 12.40 -31.46
C ALA A 849 0.62 11.03 -31.99
N LEU A 850 1.90 10.72 -31.82
CA LEU A 850 2.55 9.49 -32.27
C LEU A 850 3.01 8.61 -31.09
N GLY A 851 2.49 8.84 -29.88
CA GLY A 851 2.67 7.97 -28.73
C GLY A 851 3.83 8.29 -27.80
N SER A 852 4.57 9.41 -27.98
CA SER A 852 5.73 9.75 -27.13
C SER A 852 5.40 9.99 -25.65
N SER A 853 4.13 10.25 -25.32
CA SER A 853 3.68 10.39 -23.93
C SER A 853 3.47 9.04 -23.21
N GLY A 854 3.46 7.97 -23.97
CA GLY A 854 3.17 6.62 -23.48
C GLY A 854 1.70 6.39 -23.14
N ASP A 855 1.31 5.13 -23.07
CA ASP A 855 -0.02 4.68 -22.63
C ASP A 855 0.07 3.27 -22.05
N ARG A 856 -1.07 2.68 -21.67
CA ARG A 856 -1.20 1.32 -21.18
C ARG A 856 -2.27 0.56 -21.97
N PRO A 857 -2.09 -0.74 -22.24
CA PRO A 857 -3.12 -1.55 -22.90
C PRO A 857 -4.46 -1.49 -22.16
N ALA A 858 -4.48 -1.60 -20.84
CA ALA A 858 -5.71 -1.52 -20.05
C ALA A 858 -6.39 -0.15 -20.13
N ALA A 859 -5.63 0.95 -20.21
CA ALA A 859 -6.18 2.30 -20.36
C ALA A 859 -6.75 2.56 -21.76
N LEU A 860 -6.19 1.93 -22.80
CA LEU A 860 -6.77 1.95 -24.14
C LEU A 860 -8.05 1.12 -24.21
N ALA A 861 -8.09 -0.04 -23.53
CA ALA A 861 -9.30 -0.84 -23.41
C ALA A 861 -10.42 -0.07 -22.68
N GLU A 862 -10.07 0.72 -21.64
CA GLU A 862 -11.02 1.62 -20.95
C GLU A 862 -11.55 2.70 -21.91
N LEU A 863 -10.68 3.32 -22.74
CA LEU A 863 -11.11 4.29 -23.76
C LEU A 863 -12.07 3.66 -24.78
N MET A 864 -11.78 2.43 -25.24
CA MET A 864 -12.70 1.68 -26.07
C MET A 864 -14.04 1.41 -25.38
N GLY A 865 -14.00 1.08 -24.07
CA GLY A 865 -15.19 0.96 -23.23
C GLY A 865 -16.04 2.23 -23.22
N ILE A 866 -15.42 3.41 -23.08
CA ILE A 866 -16.13 4.71 -23.16
C ILE A 866 -16.83 4.88 -24.51
N ILE A 867 -16.15 4.58 -25.60
CA ILE A 867 -16.69 4.70 -26.96
C ILE A 867 -17.89 3.76 -27.18
N VAL A 868 -17.78 2.49 -26.75
CA VAL A 868 -18.87 1.51 -26.92
C VAL A 868 -20.02 1.69 -25.91
N ASN A 869 -19.78 2.42 -24.83
CA ASN A 869 -20.78 2.82 -23.84
C ASN A 869 -21.38 4.22 -24.13
N ASP A 870 -21.39 4.64 -25.39
CA ASP A 870 -21.94 5.93 -25.86
C ASP A 870 -21.40 7.15 -25.11
N GLY A 871 -20.11 7.14 -24.81
CA GLY A 871 -19.41 8.23 -24.12
C GLY A 871 -19.52 8.22 -22.61
N VAL A 872 -20.07 7.17 -22.03
CA VAL A 872 -20.14 6.97 -20.57
C VAL A 872 -18.93 6.15 -20.10
N ARG A 873 -18.13 6.71 -19.24
CA ARG A 873 -17.06 6.01 -18.54
C ARG A 873 -17.63 5.20 -17.40
N MET A 874 -17.70 3.90 -17.56
CA MET A 874 -18.11 2.98 -16.53
C MET A 874 -16.91 2.60 -15.64
N PRO A 875 -17.11 2.27 -14.35
CA PRO A 875 -16.02 1.78 -13.51
C PRO A 875 -15.45 0.48 -14.07
N THR A 876 -14.13 0.32 -13.96
CA THR A 876 -13.48 -0.94 -14.32
C THR A 876 -13.39 -1.83 -13.09
N LEU A 877 -14.19 -2.90 -13.08
CA LEU A 877 -14.32 -3.83 -11.96
C LEU A 877 -13.35 -5.00 -12.12
N ARG A 878 -12.65 -5.33 -11.04
CA ARG A 878 -11.70 -6.45 -10.95
C ARG A 878 -11.98 -7.39 -9.79
N LEU A 879 -12.77 -6.90 -8.83
CA LEU A 879 -13.25 -7.64 -7.67
C LEU A 879 -14.77 -7.52 -7.62
N GLU A 880 -15.44 -8.63 -7.39
CA GLU A 880 -16.90 -8.67 -7.22
C GLU A 880 -17.26 -8.42 -5.76
N HIS A 881 -16.59 -9.11 -4.86
CA HIS A 881 -16.77 -8.91 -3.42
C HIS A 881 -15.57 -9.41 -2.61
N LEU A 882 -15.49 -8.93 -1.38
CA LEU A 882 -14.48 -9.29 -0.39
C LEU A 882 -15.20 -9.78 0.86
N ASP A 883 -14.95 -11.01 1.26
CA ASP A 883 -15.47 -11.60 2.49
C ASP A 883 -14.37 -11.68 3.54
N PHE A 884 -14.49 -10.91 4.58
CA PHE A 884 -13.63 -10.99 5.76
C PHE A 884 -14.28 -11.82 6.84
N ALA A 885 -13.48 -12.60 7.53
CA ALA A 885 -13.87 -13.29 8.77
C ALA A 885 -15.13 -14.17 8.64
N LEU A 886 -15.32 -14.85 7.50
CA LEU A 886 -16.47 -15.71 7.22
C LEU A 886 -16.73 -16.71 8.36
N GLY A 887 -17.99 -16.82 8.83
CA GLY A 887 -18.39 -17.74 9.91
C GLY A 887 -17.87 -17.32 11.29
N THR A 888 -17.52 -16.07 11.50
CA THR A 888 -17.10 -15.51 12.79
C THR A 888 -17.97 -14.32 13.19
N PRO A 889 -17.92 -13.87 14.45
CA PRO A 889 -18.63 -12.66 14.89
C PRO A 889 -18.19 -11.38 14.16
N TYR A 890 -17.11 -11.42 13.40
CA TYR A 890 -16.55 -10.28 12.67
C TYR A 890 -16.83 -10.35 11.16
N GLU A 891 -17.66 -11.28 10.72
CA GLU A 891 -17.98 -11.47 9.31
C GLU A 891 -18.44 -10.16 8.66
N THR A 892 -17.74 -9.75 7.60
CA THR A 892 -18.03 -8.52 6.88
C THR A 892 -17.81 -8.74 5.39
N ARG A 893 -18.82 -8.49 4.55
CA ARG A 893 -18.74 -8.54 3.10
C ARG A 893 -18.80 -7.16 2.49
N PHE A 894 -17.86 -6.86 1.64
CA PHE A 894 -17.82 -5.66 0.81
C PHE A 894 -18.07 -6.00 -0.65
N ALA A 895 -18.75 -5.10 -1.35
CA ALA A 895 -18.85 -5.10 -2.80
C ALA A 895 -18.68 -3.66 -3.32
N PRO A 896 -18.24 -3.47 -4.59
CA PRO A 896 -18.24 -2.17 -5.22
C PRO A 896 -19.65 -1.56 -5.21
N GLU A 897 -19.76 -0.27 -4.91
CA GLU A 897 -21.02 0.44 -5.05
C GLU A 897 -21.45 0.50 -6.51
N ALA A 898 -22.72 0.32 -6.78
CA ALA A 898 -23.27 0.48 -8.11
C ALA A 898 -23.18 1.96 -8.50
N THR A 899 -22.35 2.29 -9.47
CA THR A 899 -22.24 3.65 -10.02
C THR A 899 -22.89 3.69 -11.41
N LEU A 900 -23.60 4.80 -11.69
CA LEU A 900 -24.22 5.01 -13.00
C LEU A 900 -23.22 5.30 -14.12
N GLY A 901 -21.94 5.31 -13.81
CA GLY A 901 -20.90 5.79 -14.72
C GLY A 901 -20.91 7.32 -14.87
N GLN A 902 -19.90 7.86 -15.48
CA GLN A 902 -19.75 9.28 -15.74
C GLN A 902 -19.76 9.55 -17.23
N ARG A 903 -20.65 10.41 -17.72
CA ARG A 903 -20.58 10.89 -19.10
C ARG A 903 -19.34 11.78 -19.27
N VAL A 904 -18.40 11.34 -20.09
CA VAL A 904 -17.13 12.03 -20.36
C VAL A 904 -16.97 12.41 -21.82
N MET A 905 -17.90 11.95 -22.66
CA MET A 905 -17.93 12.21 -24.09
C MET A 905 -19.39 12.30 -24.54
N THR A 906 -19.71 13.11 -25.55
CA THR A 906 -21.06 13.15 -26.11
C THR A 906 -21.37 11.87 -26.88
N SER A 907 -22.63 11.46 -26.94
CA SER A 907 -23.03 10.21 -27.62
C SER A 907 -22.76 10.27 -29.12
N GLU A 908 -22.92 11.46 -29.73
CA GLU A 908 -22.64 11.71 -31.14
C GLU A 908 -21.15 11.57 -31.46
N VAL A 909 -20.26 12.06 -30.56
CA VAL A 909 -18.81 11.86 -30.70
C VAL A 909 -18.46 10.40 -30.57
N ALA A 910 -19.00 9.69 -29.57
CA ALA A 910 -18.77 8.26 -29.37
C ALA A 910 -19.26 7.45 -30.61
N THR A 911 -20.42 7.78 -31.15
CA THR A 911 -20.95 7.15 -32.38
C THR A 911 -20.06 7.42 -33.59
N THR A 912 -19.60 8.64 -33.77
CA THR A 912 -18.69 9.01 -34.86
C THR A 912 -17.37 8.28 -34.76
N LEU A 913 -16.78 8.17 -33.55
CA LEU A 913 -15.55 7.40 -33.30
C LEU A 913 -15.77 5.89 -33.59
N ARG A 914 -16.86 5.32 -33.11
CA ARG A 914 -17.20 3.91 -33.38
C ARG A 914 -17.31 3.62 -34.86
N ASN A 915 -18.02 4.49 -35.62
CA ASN A 915 -18.15 4.34 -37.06
C ASN A 915 -16.81 4.54 -37.80
N ALA A 916 -15.94 5.42 -37.33
CA ALA A 916 -14.62 5.59 -37.90
C ALA A 916 -13.69 4.40 -37.62
N LEU A 917 -13.73 3.86 -36.40
CA LEU A 917 -12.93 2.70 -36.00
C LEU A 917 -13.38 1.40 -36.67
N SER A 918 -14.66 1.25 -36.98
CA SER A 918 -15.17 0.07 -37.72
C SER A 918 -14.64 -0.01 -39.15
N GLN A 919 -14.05 1.06 -39.68
CA GLN A 919 -13.42 1.10 -41.04
C GLN A 919 -11.90 0.89 -40.97
N VAL A 920 -11.30 0.76 -39.78
CA VAL A 920 -9.90 0.42 -39.64
C VAL A 920 -9.75 -1.08 -39.72
N VAL A 921 -9.07 -1.57 -40.74
CA VAL A 921 -8.87 -3.01 -40.99
C VAL A 921 -7.42 -3.36 -40.77
#